data_373d42be27daf98e840714e964d0af4b
#
_entry.id   373d42be27daf98e840714e964d0af4b
#
_cell.length_a   1.000
_cell.length_b   1.000
_cell.length_c   1.000
_cell.angle_alpha   90.00
_cell.angle_beta   90.00
_cell.angle_gamma   90.00
#
_symmetry.space_group_name_H-M   'P 1'
#
loop_
_entity.id
_entity.type
_entity.pdbx_description
1 polymer ?
#
loop_
_entity_poly.entity_id
_entity_poly.type
_entity_poly.pdbx_seq_one_letter_code
_entity_poly.pdbx_strand_id
1 'polypeptide(L)'
;MDREAFDRKYTRRLNPQQTEAVHAVDGAVLLLAVPGSGKTTVLVTRLGYMLCCCGIAPDQILTMTYTRAATREMKQRFSRLFGDDCPQIPQFRTINGVSSKIISFYTQDHGKGQAFPLIEDEGALARLVSDLYRELSGEYATQSVTKGLRRCIAYAKNMMLNQEEISQLDTGFEKFPELYSRYNQTLRRQRWMDYDDQMVYAKTILERYPHVLAHFQEAFPYICVDESQDTSQIQHAIINLLARKSGNIFLVGDEDQSIYGFRAAYPDALMQFERTYPGARVLLMEENYRSTPEILRTADAFIRRNHDRRPKTIRPTRASGAGVHLVRAADRAAQYAWLIHAAAHSDGQIAVLYRNNDSVLPLIDLLDRRGIPYRCRQTDDTFFTHRLVTDILDIIAFAHDGQNAEVFLRIYYKLGGGISKKAAEYACEKSAASGKPILQELLRFPQLPTFVRDSVTGLISLLPRLLTDPAQRDLDCIWQELRYRDYVERQQLDGNRFEILRLLAAQEPSLDGLTDRLAYLRDLVTRPPAAPDTGVLLSTVHSSKGLEYDTVYLLDVLDGILPAADPKEPEDQRLYQEERRIFYVAMTRAKDHLFLFSCLDRESSFIRELQKDLPVEISEADDVFGSVEIDPCGKPYHHARKGRGTVLACCQGRCLVEYSGGEMQLLTVGEMYDQRRLLQRLPEKPAVRKEGVSAAGAIAGRSVVHTVFGPGRITAYKDPVVTIRFPKSGEKHFILSESIKRGLLRYEDGATG
;
A
#
# COMPACT_ATOMS: atom_id res chain seq x y z
N MET A 1 -3.73 -44.50 -18.95
CA MET A 1 -3.35 -43.80 -20.22
C MET A 1 -1.84 -43.83 -20.34
N ASP A 2 -1.26 -44.07 -21.53
CA ASP A 2 0.18 -43.87 -21.69
C ASP A 2 0.57 -42.38 -21.81
N ARG A 3 1.86 -42.12 -21.65
CA ARG A 3 2.39 -40.75 -21.67
C ARG A 3 2.12 -40.03 -22.99
N GLU A 4 2.29 -40.69 -24.13
CA GLU A 4 2.09 -40.06 -25.43
C GLU A 4 0.63 -39.67 -25.67
N ALA A 5 -0.30 -40.54 -25.25
CA ALA A 5 -1.74 -40.22 -25.34
C ALA A 5 -2.12 -39.05 -24.41
N PHE A 6 -1.51 -39.01 -23.21
CA PHE A 6 -1.70 -37.91 -22.30
C PHE A 6 -1.17 -36.61 -22.90
N ASP A 7 0.05 -36.64 -23.45
CA ASP A 7 0.68 -35.45 -24.00
C ASP A 7 -0.09 -34.92 -25.22
N ARG A 8 -0.57 -35.80 -26.10
CA ARG A 8 -1.44 -35.37 -27.22
C ARG A 8 -2.74 -34.69 -26.75
N LYS A 9 -3.33 -35.15 -25.63
CA LYS A 9 -4.63 -34.68 -25.15
C LYS A 9 -4.51 -33.44 -24.27
N TYR A 10 -3.53 -33.41 -23.34
CA TYR A 10 -3.50 -32.43 -22.23
C TYR A 10 -2.31 -31.47 -22.25
N THR A 11 -1.13 -31.89 -22.81
CA THR A 11 0.05 -31.01 -22.77
C THR A 11 0.33 -30.32 -24.10
N ARG A 12 -0.42 -30.60 -25.18
CA ARG A 12 -0.20 -30.03 -26.53
C ARG A 12 -0.13 -28.47 -26.53
N ARG A 13 -0.81 -27.84 -25.61
CA ARG A 13 -0.86 -26.35 -25.49
C ARG A 13 0.16 -25.81 -24.47
N LEU A 14 0.89 -26.66 -23.79
CA LEU A 14 1.91 -26.29 -22.84
C LEU A 14 3.25 -26.07 -23.55
N ASN A 15 4.03 -25.15 -23.05
CA ASN A 15 5.41 -24.95 -23.51
C ASN A 15 6.34 -26.03 -22.91
N PRO A 16 7.60 -26.14 -23.37
CA PRO A 16 8.54 -27.15 -22.88
C PRO A 16 8.78 -27.08 -21.36
N GLN A 17 8.92 -25.88 -20.77
CA GLN A 17 9.11 -25.69 -19.33
C GLN A 17 7.89 -26.15 -18.53
N GLN A 18 6.70 -25.84 -19.00
CA GLN A 18 5.45 -26.30 -18.39
C GLN A 18 5.29 -27.82 -18.48
N THR A 19 5.64 -28.42 -19.65
CA THR A 19 5.58 -29.88 -19.87
C THR A 19 6.59 -30.61 -18.98
N GLU A 20 7.81 -30.09 -18.84
CA GLU A 20 8.81 -30.62 -17.93
C GLU A 20 8.31 -30.64 -16.48
N ALA A 21 7.70 -29.54 -16.02
CA ALA A 21 7.13 -29.43 -14.67
C ALA A 21 5.97 -30.42 -14.43
N VAL A 22 5.13 -30.69 -15.45
CA VAL A 22 4.07 -31.70 -15.39
C VAL A 22 4.65 -33.10 -15.19
N HIS A 23 5.72 -33.45 -15.88
CA HIS A 23 6.32 -34.76 -15.85
C HIS A 23 7.29 -35.01 -14.67
N ALA A 24 7.64 -33.97 -13.93
CA ALA A 24 8.54 -34.06 -12.78
C ALA A 24 7.83 -34.65 -11.55
N VAL A 25 7.53 -35.95 -11.52
CA VAL A 25 6.67 -36.56 -10.49
C VAL A 25 7.41 -36.85 -9.19
N ASP A 26 8.57 -37.52 -9.26
CA ASP A 26 9.28 -37.99 -8.06
C ASP A 26 10.35 -37.01 -7.59
N GLY A 27 10.62 -37.04 -6.28
CA GLY A 27 11.63 -36.24 -5.61
C GLY A 27 11.14 -34.83 -5.24
N ALA A 28 12.05 -34.06 -4.69
CA ALA A 28 11.78 -32.69 -4.31
C ALA A 28 11.94 -31.76 -5.52
N VAL A 29 10.90 -30.99 -5.83
CA VAL A 29 10.86 -30.08 -6.97
C VAL A 29 10.34 -28.70 -6.51
N LEU A 30 11.10 -27.67 -6.79
CA LEU A 30 10.66 -26.27 -6.69
C LEU A 30 10.39 -25.73 -8.09
N LEU A 31 9.16 -25.33 -8.37
CA LEU A 31 8.78 -24.66 -9.61
C LEU A 31 8.69 -23.16 -9.36
N LEU A 32 9.70 -22.43 -9.83
CA LEU A 32 9.69 -20.97 -9.83
C LEU A 32 8.99 -20.45 -11.08
N ALA A 33 7.90 -19.74 -10.89
CA ALA A 33 7.00 -19.42 -11.98
C ALA A 33 6.64 -17.94 -11.97
N VAL A 34 7.07 -17.20 -12.99
CA VAL A 34 6.79 -15.77 -13.13
C VAL A 34 5.28 -15.48 -13.20
N PRO A 35 4.82 -14.23 -12.94
CA PRO A 35 3.41 -13.87 -13.08
C PRO A 35 2.90 -14.25 -14.48
N GLY A 36 1.65 -14.72 -14.56
CA GLY A 36 1.02 -15.04 -15.85
C GLY A 36 1.60 -16.22 -16.62
N SER A 37 2.46 -17.04 -15.99
CA SER A 37 3.09 -18.22 -16.63
C SER A 37 2.24 -19.50 -16.60
N GLY A 38 1.04 -19.45 -16.01
CA GLY A 38 0.14 -20.60 -15.96
C GLY A 38 0.39 -21.58 -14.81
N LYS A 39 0.92 -21.14 -13.65
CA LYS A 39 1.18 -21.93 -12.44
C LYS A 39 0.09 -22.97 -12.14
N THR A 40 -1.14 -22.49 -11.97
CA THR A 40 -2.27 -23.35 -11.61
C THR A 40 -2.62 -24.36 -12.70
N THR A 41 -2.45 -23.99 -13.98
CA THR A 41 -2.66 -24.92 -15.11
C THR A 41 -1.67 -26.07 -15.06
N VAL A 42 -0.39 -25.77 -14.85
CA VAL A 42 0.67 -26.79 -14.73
C VAL A 42 0.42 -27.69 -13.54
N LEU A 43 0.11 -27.13 -12.37
CA LEU A 43 -0.15 -27.91 -11.16
C LEU A 43 -1.34 -28.87 -11.37
N VAL A 44 -2.46 -28.39 -11.91
CA VAL A 44 -3.64 -29.23 -12.17
C VAL A 44 -3.35 -30.28 -13.23
N THR A 45 -2.60 -29.95 -14.30
CA THR A 45 -2.23 -30.91 -15.34
C THR A 45 -1.29 -31.97 -14.80
N ARG A 46 -0.32 -31.62 -13.93
CA ARG A 46 0.55 -32.54 -13.23
C ARG A 46 -0.24 -33.55 -12.39
N LEU A 47 -1.24 -33.08 -11.63
CA LEU A 47 -2.11 -33.99 -10.87
C LEU A 47 -2.81 -35.03 -11.79
N GLY A 48 -3.34 -34.55 -12.93
CA GLY A 48 -3.91 -35.45 -13.95
C GLY A 48 -2.90 -36.47 -14.47
N TYR A 49 -1.65 -36.05 -14.75
CA TYR A 49 -0.60 -36.92 -15.19
C TYR A 49 -0.25 -38.02 -14.14
N MET A 50 -0.14 -37.64 -12.87
CA MET A 50 0.11 -38.54 -11.76
C MET A 50 -0.95 -39.63 -11.64
N LEU A 51 -2.22 -39.27 -11.79
CA LEU A 51 -3.34 -40.19 -11.72
C LEU A 51 -3.45 -41.08 -12.99
N CYS A 52 -3.46 -40.46 -14.16
CA CYS A 52 -3.80 -41.14 -15.42
C CYS A 52 -2.63 -41.96 -15.99
N CYS A 53 -1.38 -41.54 -15.75
CA CYS A 53 -0.19 -42.17 -16.36
C CYS A 53 0.70 -42.88 -15.33
N CYS A 54 0.85 -42.34 -14.12
CA CYS A 54 1.72 -42.95 -13.11
C CYS A 54 0.98 -43.93 -12.19
N GLY A 55 -0.35 -44.02 -12.28
CA GLY A 55 -1.15 -44.93 -11.47
C GLY A 55 -1.17 -44.60 -9.97
N ILE A 56 -0.84 -43.34 -9.59
CA ILE A 56 -0.85 -42.91 -8.21
C ILE A 56 -2.32 -42.72 -7.77
N ALA A 57 -2.70 -43.29 -6.63
CA ALA A 57 -4.07 -43.18 -6.15
C ALA A 57 -4.41 -41.75 -5.70
N PRO A 58 -5.64 -41.26 -5.94
CA PRO A 58 -6.03 -39.87 -5.61
C PRO A 58 -5.90 -39.49 -4.13
N ASP A 59 -6.07 -40.47 -3.24
CA ASP A 59 -5.96 -40.29 -1.77
C ASP A 59 -4.51 -40.20 -1.29
N GLN A 60 -3.54 -40.64 -2.13
CA GLN A 60 -2.11 -40.53 -1.88
C GLN A 60 -1.52 -39.14 -2.24
N ILE A 61 -2.30 -38.29 -2.87
CA ILE A 61 -1.85 -36.93 -3.28
C ILE A 61 -2.53 -35.89 -2.43
N LEU A 62 -1.73 -35.12 -1.67
CA LEU A 62 -2.18 -33.99 -0.89
C LEU A 62 -1.76 -32.69 -1.59
N THR A 63 -2.73 -31.92 -2.08
CA THR A 63 -2.49 -30.59 -2.64
C THR A 63 -2.94 -29.53 -1.65
N MET A 64 -2.00 -28.71 -1.22
CA MET A 64 -2.24 -27.63 -0.25
C MET A 64 -2.28 -26.28 -0.93
N THR A 65 -3.23 -25.44 -0.51
CA THR A 65 -3.43 -24.07 -0.97
C THR A 65 -3.55 -23.11 0.20
N TYR A 66 -3.32 -21.84 -0.05
CA TYR A 66 -3.39 -20.81 0.98
C TYR A 66 -4.84 -20.50 1.44
N THR A 67 -5.84 -20.56 0.54
CA THR A 67 -7.22 -20.20 0.84
C THR A 67 -8.24 -21.28 0.50
N ARG A 68 -9.39 -21.27 1.20
CA ARG A 68 -10.53 -22.14 0.87
C ARG A 68 -11.09 -21.86 -0.56
N ALA A 69 -10.98 -20.61 -1.02
CA ALA A 69 -11.40 -20.23 -2.38
C ALA A 69 -10.50 -20.90 -3.43
N ALA A 70 -9.18 -20.81 -3.28
CA ALA A 70 -8.21 -21.47 -4.17
C ALA A 70 -8.39 -22.99 -4.17
N THR A 71 -8.64 -23.59 -3.00
CA THR A 71 -8.96 -25.04 -2.89
C THR A 71 -10.17 -25.41 -3.74
N ARG A 72 -11.26 -24.65 -3.68
CA ARG A 72 -12.48 -24.89 -4.47
C ARG A 72 -12.24 -24.70 -5.97
N GLU A 73 -11.56 -23.62 -6.33
CA GLU A 73 -11.24 -23.32 -7.73
C GLU A 73 -10.38 -24.43 -8.36
N MET A 74 -9.31 -24.86 -7.68
CA MET A 74 -8.48 -25.97 -8.16
C MET A 74 -9.26 -27.25 -8.34
N LYS A 75 -10.12 -27.59 -7.37
CA LYS A 75 -10.98 -28.77 -7.45
C LYS A 75 -11.90 -28.70 -8.66
N GLN A 76 -12.55 -27.56 -8.89
CA GLN A 76 -13.44 -27.33 -10.05
C GLN A 76 -12.65 -27.40 -11.38
N ARG A 77 -11.45 -26.80 -11.42
CA ARG A 77 -10.59 -26.81 -12.60
C ARG A 77 -10.11 -28.23 -12.93
N PHE A 78 -9.73 -29.01 -11.91
CA PHE A 78 -9.37 -30.42 -12.06
C PHE A 78 -10.56 -31.23 -12.61
N SER A 79 -11.74 -31.12 -12.00
CA SER A 79 -12.94 -31.84 -12.45
C SER A 79 -13.33 -31.49 -13.90
N ARG A 80 -13.17 -30.23 -14.29
CA ARG A 80 -13.46 -29.77 -15.67
C ARG A 80 -12.49 -30.37 -16.70
N LEU A 81 -11.20 -30.49 -16.34
CA LEU A 81 -10.17 -30.97 -17.26
C LEU A 81 -10.12 -32.49 -17.34
N PHE A 82 -10.30 -33.19 -16.22
CA PHE A 82 -10.02 -34.61 -16.09
C PHE A 82 -11.21 -35.45 -15.66
N GLY A 83 -12.39 -34.83 -15.45
CA GLY A 83 -13.55 -35.57 -14.93
C GLY A 83 -13.97 -36.79 -15.75
N ASP A 84 -13.78 -36.74 -17.06
CA ASP A 84 -14.12 -37.84 -17.97
C ASP A 84 -13.11 -39.01 -17.87
N ASP A 85 -11.81 -38.70 -17.73
CA ASP A 85 -10.74 -39.71 -17.69
C ASP A 85 -10.39 -40.13 -16.24
N CYS A 86 -10.58 -39.26 -15.26
CA CYS A 86 -10.27 -39.48 -13.85
C CYS A 86 -11.41 -38.91 -12.96
N PRO A 87 -12.47 -39.70 -12.72
CA PRO A 87 -13.60 -39.24 -11.93
C PRO A 87 -13.27 -39.03 -10.44
N GLN A 88 -12.21 -39.63 -9.95
CA GLN A 88 -11.73 -39.51 -8.59
C GLN A 88 -10.82 -38.27 -8.46
N ILE A 89 -11.06 -37.47 -7.40
CA ILE A 89 -10.41 -36.16 -7.21
C ILE A 89 -9.33 -36.28 -6.11
N PRO A 90 -8.09 -35.78 -6.34
CA PRO A 90 -7.06 -35.69 -5.30
C PRO A 90 -7.50 -34.91 -4.08
N GLN A 91 -6.77 -35.05 -2.97
CA GLN A 91 -7.06 -34.29 -1.75
C GLN A 91 -6.59 -32.84 -1.92
N PHE A 92 -7.55 -31.91 -2.04
CA PHE A 92 -7.31 -30.47 -2.00
C PHE A 92 -7.69 -29.92 -0.63
N ARG A 93 -6.75 -29.29 0.08
CA ARG A 93 -6.97 -28.75 1.43
C ARG A 93 -6.19 -27.45 1.65
N THR A 94 -6.66 -26.64 2.61
CA THR A 94 -5.80 -25.61 3.20
C THR A 94 -4.89 -26.27 4.25
N ILE A 95 -3.78 -25.60 4.58
CA ILE A 95 -2.85 -26.11 5.60
C ILE A 95 -3.54 -26.22 6.97
N ASN A 96 -4.40 -25.24 7.33
CA ASN A 96 -5.24 -25.35 8.53
C ASN A 96 -6.20 -26.56 8.47
N GLY A 97 -6.74 -26.88 7.29
CA GLY A 97 -7.56 -28.07 7.11
C GLY A 97 -6.81 -29.40 7.31
N VAL A 98 -5.52 -29.44 6.95
CA VAL A 98 -4.62 -30.56 7.26
C VAL A 98 -4.32 -30.60 8.77
N SER A 99 -4.02 -29.44 9.38
CA SER A 99 -3.76 -29.32 10.80
C SER A 99 -4.95 -29.81 11.65
N SER A 100 -6.18 -29.44 11.24
CA SER A 100 -7.41 -29.96 11.88
C SER A 100 -7.52 -31.49 11.83
N LYS A 101 -7.19 -32.10 10.67
CA LYS A 101 -7.19 -33.57 10.54
C LYS A 101 -6.16 -34.23 11.46
N ILE A 102 -4.94 -33.65 11.56
CA ILE A 102 -3.88 -34.16 12.44
C ILE A 102 -4.37 -34.15 13.90
N ILE A 103 -4.96 -33.06 14.36
CA ILE A 103 -5.49 -32.92 15.72
C ILE A 103 -6.62 -33.93 15.95
N SER A 104 -7.55 -34.04 15.00
CA SER A 104 -8.67 -34.97 15.11
C SER A 104 -8.22 -36.43 15.19
N PHE A 105 -7.27 -36.84 14.35
CA PHE A 105 -6.69 -38.17 14.39
C PHE A 105 -6.02 -38.46 15.74
N TYR A 106 -5.19 -37.53 16.23
CA TYR A 106 -4.52 -37.67 17.52
C TYR A 106 -5.52 -37.82 18.69
N THR A 107 -6.60 -37.04 18.69
CA THR A 107 -7.58 -37.10 19.79
C THR A 107 -8.40 -38.39 19.77
N GLN A 108 -8.72 -38.93 18.58
CA GLN A 108 -9.40 -40.22 18.43
C GLN A 108 -8.49 -41.37 18.84
N ASP A 109 -7.25 -41.40 18.39
CA ASP A 109 -6.29 -42.45 18.69
C ASP A 109 -5.95 -42.59 20.20
N HIS A 110 -5.86 -41.46 20.90
CA HIS A 110 -5.54 -41.43 22.32
C HIS A 110 -6.75 -41.51 23.24
N GLY A 111 -7.97 -41.65 22.72
CA GLY A 111 -9.18 -41.75 23.51
C GLY A 111 -9.43 -40.53 24.44
N LYS A 112 -8.82 -39.38 24.17
CA LYS A 112 -8.84 -38.20 25.03
C LYS A 112 -10.02 -37.25 24.80
N GLY A 113 -11.14 -37.75 24.28
CA GLY A 113 -12.35 -36.96 24.08
C GLY A 113 -12.24 -36.01 22.85
N GLN A 114 -12.92 -34.88 22.91
CA GLN A 114 -12.93 -33.90 21.83
C GLN A 114 -11.68 -32.99 21.83
N ALA A 115 -11.17 -32.66 20.67
CA ALA A 115 -10.19 -31.60 20.50
C ALA A 115 -10.73 -30.28 21.10
N PHE A 116 -9.85 -29.37 21.44
CA PHE A 116 -10.27 -28.02 21.82
C PHE A 116 -11.09 -27.41 20.70
N PRO A 117 -12.27 -26.83 20.98
CA PRO A 117 -13.06 -26.17 19.95
C PRO A 117 -12.30 -24.99 19.36
N LEU A 118 -12.39 -24.87 18.03
CA LEU A 118 -11.89 -23.72 17.30
C LEU A 118 -12.85 -22.55 17.53
N ILE A 119 -12.31 -21.40 17.96
CA ILE A 119 -13.08 -20.17 18.05
C ILE A 119 -13.14 -19.54 16.66
N GLU A 120 -14.32 -19.55 16.07
CA GLU A 120 -14.61 -18.88 14.80
C GLU A 120 -15.13 -17.44 15.01
N ASP A 121 -15.58 -17.09 16.23
CA ASP A 121 -16.03 -15.74 16.58
C ASP A 121 -14.83 -14.79 16.74
N GLU A 122 -14.53 -14.09 15.65
CA GLU A 122 -13.51 -13.04 15.61
C GLU A 122 -13.78 -11.93 16.65
N GLY A 123 -15.05 -11.66 16.95
CA GLY A 123 -15.44 -10.67 17.95
C GLY A 123 -15.08 -11.12 19.38
N ALA A 124 -15.18 -12.42 19.70
CA ALA A 124 -14.77 -12.95 21.01
C ALA A 124 -13.26 -12.79 21.22
N LEU A 125 -12.45 -13.11 20.19
CA LEU A 125 -11.01 -12.93 20.26
C LEU A 125 -10.61 -11.46 20.34
N ALA A 126 -11.33 -10.58 19.63
CA ALA A 126 -11.10 -9.14 19.69
C ALA A 126 -11.42 -8.59 21.10
N ARG A 127 -12.52 -9.01 21.70
CA ARG A 127 -12.87 -8.64 23.08
C ARG A 127 -11.80 -9.10 24.08
N LEU A 128 -11.34 -10.35 23.97
CA LEU A 128 -10.27 -10.87 24.84
C LEU A 128 -9.01 -9.99 24.78
N VAL A 129 -8.55 -9.64 23.56
CA VAL A 129 -7.36 -8.78 23.40
C VAL A 129 -7.61 -7.38 23.94
N SER A 130 -8.79 -6.80 23.72
CA SER A 130 -9.17 -5.48 24.24
C SER A 130 -9.21 -5.46 25.78
N ASP A 131 -9.74 -6.49 26.41
CA ASP A 131 -9.79 -6.60 27.87
C ASP A 131 -8.40 -6.74 28.47
N LEU A 132 -7.54 -7.59 27.88
CA LEU A 132 -6.14 -7.74 28.32
C LEU A 132 -5.34 -6.43 28.13
N TYR A 133 -5.57 -5.71 27.03
CA TYR A 133 -4.95 -4.40 26.82
C TYR A 133 -5.35 -3.42 27.92
N ARG A 134 -6.66 -3.34 28.23
CA ARG A 134 -7.19 -2.48 29.30
C ARG A 134 -6.61 -2.84 30.66
N GLU A 135 -6.50 -4.11 30.99
CA GLU A 135 -5.89 -4.57 32.25
C GLU A 135 -4.44 -4.15 32.40
N LEU A 136 -3.67 -4.19 31.29
CA LEU A 136 -2.26 -3.90 31.29
C LEU A 136 -1.91 -2.40 31.15
N SER A 137 -2.69 -1.66 30.35
CA SER A 137 -2.45 -0.23 30.08
C SER A 137 -3.25 0.70 30.99
N GLY A 138 -4.41 0.24 31.50
CA GLY A 138 -5.41 1.10 32.13
C GLY A 138 -6.29 1.89 31.15
N GLU A 139 -6.10 1.70 29.85
CA GLU A 139 -6.80 2.43 28.78
C GLU A 139 -7.69 1.48 27.95
N TYR A 140 -8.71 2.02 27.31
CA TYR A 140 -9.51 1.26 26.35
C TYR A 140 -8.82 1.17 25.00
N ALA A 141 -8.71 -0.06 24.48
CA ALA A 141 -8.18 -0.28 23.14
C ALA A 141 -9.17 0.23 22.06
N THR A 142 -8.69 1.02 21.12
CA THR A 142 -9.47 1.29 19.91
C THR A 142 -9.55 0.04 19.03
N GLN A 143 -10.48 0.02 18.09
CA GLN A 143 -10.58 -1.09 17.14
C GLN A 143 -9.28 -1.29 16.33
N SER A 144 -8.60 -0.19 15.98
CA SER A 144 -7.31 -0.23 15.28
C SER A 144 -6.22 -0.87 16.14
N VAL A 145 -6.10 -0.50 17.43
CA VAL A 145 -5.15 -1.10 18.38
C VAL A 145 -5.42 -2.59 18.54
N THR A 146 -6.69 -2.97 18.75
CA THR A 146 -7.08 -4.38 18.90
C THR A 146 -6.73 -5.21 17.66
N LYS A 147 -7.03 -4.70 16.45
CA LYS A 147 -6.66 -5.35 15.18
C LYS A 147 -5.13 -5.46 15.02
N GLY A 148 -4.38 -4.42 15.40
CA GLY A 148 -2.91 -4.41 15.38
C GLY A 148 -2.31 -5.49 16.28
N LEU A 149 -2.72 -5.51 17.55
CA LEU A 149 -2.23 -6.50 18.53
C LEU A 149 -2.58 -7.94 18.13
N ARG A 150 -3.78 -8.18 17.61
CA ARG A 150 -4.16 -9.50 17.08
C ARG A 150 -3.28 -9.93 15.91
N ARG A 151 -2.90 -9.01 15.04
CA ARG A 151 -1.95 -9.27 13.94
C ARG A 151 -0.57 -9.67 14.49
N CYS A 152 -0.09 -8.97 15.52
CA CYS A 152 1.19 -9.30 16.16
C CYS A 152 1.15 -10.67 16.84
N ILE A 153 0.02 -11.06 17.48
CA ILE A 153 -0.17 -12.41 18.06
C ILE A 153 -0.10 -13.47 16.95
N ALA A 154 -0.83 -13.29 15.86
CA ALA A 154 -0.81 -14.20 14.72
C ALA A 154 0.60 -14.31 14.10
N TYR A 155 1.27 -13.16 13.92
CA TYR A 155 2.64 -13.11 13.41
C TYR A 155 3.60 -13.92 14.29
N ALA A 156 3.59 -13.70 15.61
CA ALA A 156 4.45 -14.41 16.55
C ALA A 156 4.24 -15.94 16.50
N LYS A 157 2.99 -16.42 16.40
CA LYS A 157 2.66 -17.84 16.27
C LYS A 157 3.12 -18.42 14.91
N ASN A 158 2.86 -17.71 13.83
CA ASN A 158 3.19 -18.13 12.47
C ASN A 158 4.70 -18.14 12.18
N MET A 159 5.45 -17.21 12.77
CA MET A 159 6.91 -17.17 12.70
C MET A 159 7.59 -18.03 13.77
N MET A 160 6.80 -18.67 14.65
CA MET A 160 7.30 -19.49 15.76
C MET A 160 8.31 -18.74 16.66
N LEU A 161 8.08 -17.44 16.89
CA LEU A 161 8.98 -16.58 17.64
C LEU A 161 9.16 -17.08 19.08
N ASN A 162 10.40 -17.06 19.55
CA ASN A 162 10.73 -17.33 20.94
C ASN A 162 10.44 -16.09 21.82
N GLN A 163 10.62 -16.20 23.13
CA GLN A 163 10.27 -15.14 24.08
C GLN A 163 11.13 -13.89 23.90
N GLU A 164 12.39 -14.03 23.52
CA GLU A 164 13.30 -12.91 23.27
C GLU A 164 12.88 -12.17 21.99
N GLU A 165 12.62 -12.87 20.89
CA GLU A 165 12.14 -12.31 19.63
C GLU A 165 10.79 -11.60 19.80
N ILE A 166 9.88 -12.15 20.63
CA ILE A 166 8.60 -11.50 20.96
C ILE A 166 8.83 -10.17 21.70
N SER A 167 9.84 -10.10 22.58
CA SER A 167 10.14 -8.87 23.32
C SER A 167 10.75 -7.78 22.44
N GLN A 168 11.34 -8.14 21.31
CA GLN A 168 11.94 -7.23 20.33
C GLN A 168 10.95 -6.80 19.23
N LEU A 169 9.75 -7.40 19.20
CA LEU A 169 8.77 -7.10 18.17
C LEU A 169 8.18 -5.69 18.36
N ASP A 170 8.31 -4.85 17.35
CA ASP A 170 7.65 -3.54 17.34
C ASP A 170 6.14 -3.71 17.16
N THR A 171 5.42 -3.51 18.24
CA THR A 171 3.96 -3.66 18.29
C THR A 171 3.22 -2.37 18.61
N GLY A 172 3.96 -1.28 18.90
CA GLY A 172 3.42 -0.05 19.46
C GLY A 172 2.86 -0.21 20.90
N PHE A 173 3.11 -1.35 21.56
CA PHE A 173 2.68 -1.63 22.93
C PHE A 173 3.78 -2.35 23.73
N GLU A 174 4.44 -1.64 24.61
CA GLU A 174 5.60 -2.13 25.38
C GLU A 174 5.31 -3.43 26.16
N LYS A 175 4.07 -3.59 26.69
CA LYS A 175 3.67 -4.78 27.44
C LYS A 175 3.11 -5.92 26.57
N PHE A 176 3.41 -5.89 25.25
CA PHE A 176 2.95 -6.94 24.35
C PHE A 176 3.39 -8.36 24.74
N PRO A 177 4.64 -8.61 25.22
CA PRO A 177 5.05 -9.96 25.64
C PRO A 177 4.17 -10.52 26.77
N GLU A 178 3.78 -9.66 27.73
CA GLU A 178 2.86 -10.05 28.81
C GLU A 178 1.44 -10.31 28.27
N LEU A 179 0.94 -9.44 27.38
CA LEU A 179 -0.36 -9.63 26.74
C LEU A 179 -0.39 -10.96 25.98
N TYR A 180 0.62 -11.26 25.18
CA TYR A 180 0.76 -12.50 24.42
C TYR A 180 0.74 -13.75 25.34
N SER A 181 1.47 -13.69 26.46
CA SER A 181 1.49 -14.77 27.45
C SER A 181 0.11 -14.99 28.07
N ARG A 182 -0.55 -13.92 28.54
CA ARG A 182 -1.89 -13.97 29.14
C ARG A 182 -2.96 -14.43 28.14
N TYR A 183 -2.88 -13.99 26.87
CA TYR A 183 -3.76 -14.45 25.80
C TYR A 183 -3.70 -15.97 25.64
N ASN A 184 -2.50 -16.52 25.48
CA ASN A 184 -2.31 -17.96 25.31
C ASN A 184 -2.72 -18.75 26.57
N GLN A 185 -2.46 -18.22 27.77
CA GLN A 185 -2.91 -18.84 29.03
C GLN A 185 -4.44 -18.88 29.14
N THR A 186 -5.11 -17.80 28.73
CA THR A 186 -6.57 -17.71 28.75
C THR A 186 -7.19 -18.74 27.80
N LEU A 187 -6.68 -18.83 26.56
CA LEU A 187 -7.15 -19.84 25.61
C LEU A 187 -6.99 -21.26 26.16
N ARG A 188 -5.83 -21.59 26.77
CA ARG A 188 -5.58 -22.90 27.38
C ARG A 188 -6.50 -23.20 28.57
N ARG A 189 -6.76 -22.22 29.45
CA ARG A 189 -7.68 -22.37 30.60
C ARG A 189 -9.11 -22.65 30.16
N GLN A 190 -9.54 -21.97 29.10
CA GLN A 190 -10.89 -22.13 28.55
C GLN A 190 -11.00 -23.32 27.60
N ARG A 191 -9.90 -24.05 27.37
CA ARG A 191 -9.79 -25.12 26.38
C ARG A 191 -10.19 -24.65 24.98
N TRP A 192 -9.79 -23.47 24.60
CA TRP A 192 -10.03 -22.88 23.28
C TRP A 192 -8.77 -22.92 22.43
N MET A 193 -8.94 -22.86 21.12
CA MET A 193 -7.86 -22.59 20.16
C MET A 193 -8.34 -21.64 19.08
N ASP A 194 -7.44 -20.75 18.64
CA ASP A 194 -7.63 -19.96 17.43
C ASP A 194 -7.07 -20.70 16.19
N TYR A 195 -7.20 -20.09 15.01
CA TYR A 195 -6.70 -20.69 13.76
C TYR A 195 -5.17 -20.88 13.75
N ASP A 196 -4.42 -20.04 14.44
CA ASP A 196 -2.96 -20.14 14.51
C ASP A 196 -2.54 -21.23 15.51
N ASP A 197 -3.26 -21.36 16.64
CA ASP A 197 -3.06 -22.47 17.59
C ASP A 197 -3.26 -23.82 16.92
N GLN A 198 -4.19 -23.92 15.97
CA GLN A 198 -4.42 -25.17 15.25
C GLN A 198 -3.15 -25.67 14.56
N MET A 199 -2.37 -24.75 13.95
CA MET A 199 -1.08 -25.10 13.34
C MET A 199 -0.01 -25.41 14.39
N VAL A 200 0.04 -24.64 15.49
CA VAL A 200 0.98 -24.88 16.60
C VAL A 200 0.76 -26.28 17.21
N TYR A 201 -0.49 -26.64 17.46
CA TYR A 201 -0.82 -27.97 17.99
C TYR A 201 -0.53 -29.08 17.00
N ALA A 202 -0.89 -28.92 15.73
CA ALA A 202 -0.60 -29.91 14.68
C ALA A 202 0.91 -30.18 14.55
N LYS A 203 1.73 -29.13 14.49
CA LYS A 203 3.19 -29.24 14.48
C LYS A 203 3.71 -29.99 15.72
N THR A 204 3.26 -29.58 16.89
CA THR A 204 3.67 -30.21 18.16
C THR A 204 3.31 -31.69 18.23
N ILE A 205 2.12 -32.06 17.72
CA ILE A 205 1.66 -33.46 17.66
C ILE A 205 2.57 -34.27 16.72
N LEU A 206 2.84 -33.76 15.53
CA LEU A 206 3.71 -34.43 14.55
C LEU A 206 5.14 -34.63 15.09
N GLU A 207 5.67 -33.69 15.88
CA GLU A 207 7.00 -33.81 16.47
C GLU A 207 7.07 -34.77 17.66
N ARG A 208 6.00 -34.83 18.48
CA ARG A 208 5.98 -35.60 19.73
C ARG A 208 5.45 -37.02 19.59
N TYR A 209 4.68 -37.28 18.54
CA TYR A 209 3.99 -38.58 18.35
C TYR A 209 4.36 -39.20 16.99
N PRO A 210 5.47 -39.96 16.95
CA PRO A 210 5.99 -40.54 15.68
C PRO A 210 4.99 -41.38 14.91
N HIS A 211 4.07 -42.08 15.59
CA HIS A 211 3.05 -42.93 14.94
C HIS A 211 2.00 -42.05 14.20
N VAL A 212 1.64 -40.86 14.76
CA VAL A 212 0.78 -39.91 14.06
C VAL A 212 1.47 -39.36 12.84
N LEU A 213 2.74 -38.99 12.95
CA LEU A 213 3.55 -38.52 11.81
C LEU A 213 3.63 -39.61 10.72
N ALA A 214 3.94 -40.85 11.12
CA ALA A 214 4.05 -41.97 10.18
C ALA A 214 2.74 -42.24 9.43
N HIS A 215 1.59 -42.16 10.14
CA HIS A 215 0.27 -42.30 9.53
C HIS A 215 0.03 -41.28 8.39
N PHE A 216 0.32 -39.99 8.63
CA PHE A 216 0.13 -38.98 7.61
C PHE A 216 1.16 -39.02 6.49
N GLN A 217 2.40 -39.43 6.77
CA GLN A 217 3.44 -39.65 5.77
C GLN A 217 3.13 -40.84 4.85
N GLU A 218 2.49 -41.89 5.38
CA GLU A 218 2.04 -43.05 4.60
C GLU A 218 0.77 -42.74 3.80
N ALA A 219 -0.14 -41.98 4.37
CA ALA A 219 -1.35 -41.54 3.68
C ALA A 219 -1.06 -40.59 2.51
N PHE A 220 -0.03 -39.75 2.62
CA PHE A 220 0.28 -38.70 1.63
C PHE A 220 1.75 -38.78 1.16
N PRO A 221 2.13 -39.79 0.39
CA PRO A 221 3.48 -39.88 -0.16
C PRO A 221 3.81 -38.79 -1.18
N TYR A 222 2.82 -38.08 -1.75
CA TYR A 222 3.01 -36.99 -2.68
C TYR A 222 2.34 -35.69 -2.15
N ILE A 223 3.15 -34.66 -2.01
CA ILE A 223 2.71 -33.35 -1.48
C ILE A 223 2.93 -32.27 -2.54
N CYS A 224 1.89 -31.53 -2.87
CA CYS A 224 1.95 -30.37 -3.73
C CYS A 224 1.52 -29.11 -2.95
N VAL A 225 2.21 -27.99 -3.12
CA VAL A 225 1.89 -26.72 -2.47
C VAL A 225 1.87 -25.62 -3.51
N ASP A 226 0.73 -24.92 -3.61
CA ASP A 226 0.57 -23.75 -4.47
C ASP A 226 0.82 -22.47 -3.70
N GLU A 227 1.28 -21.42 -4.37
CA GLU A 227 1.60 -20.09 -3.81
C GLU A 227 2.51 -20.21 -2.56
N SER A 228 3.53 -21.07 -2.65
CA SER A 228 4.37 -21.42 -1.49
C SER A 228 5.15 -20.22 -0.92
N GLN A 229 5.34 -19.13 -1.67
CA GLN A 229 5.94 -17.88 -1.17
C GLN A 229 5.08 -17.15 -0.12
N ASP A 230 3.77 -17.47 -0.03
CA ASP A 230 2.85 -16.87 0.95
C ASP A 230 2.70 -17.72 2.21
N THR A 231 3.32 -18.89 2.22
CA THR A 231 3.28 -19.86 3.33
C THR A 231 4.15 -19.38 4.48
N SER A 232 3.64 -19.45 5.72
CA SER A 232 4.36 -19.02 6.92
C SER A 232 5.41 -20.07 7.37
N GLN A 233 6.29 -19.67 8.29
CA GLN A 233 7.34 -20.54 8.79
C GLN A 233 6.79 -21.82 9.46
N ILE A 234 5.74 -21.70 10.28
CA ILE A 234 5.09 -22.87 10.89
C ILE A 234 4.43 -23.78 9.87
N GLN A 235 3.85 -23.19 8.82
CA GLN A 235 3.25 -23.95 7.73
C GLN A 235 4.30 -24.75 6.94
N HIS A 236 5.43 -24.12 6.62
CA HIS A 236 6.58 -24.84 6.02
C HIS A 236 7.12 -25.94 6.94
N ALA A 237 7.16 -25.70 8.25
CA ALA A 237 7.58 -26.75 9.20
C ALA A 237 6.65 -27.97 9.16
N ILE A 238 5.34 -27.77 9.11
CA ILE A 238 4.34 -28.87 8.98
C ILE A 238 4.53 -29.59 7.63
N ILE A 239 4.66 -28.85 6.53
CA ILE A 239 4.87 -29.41 5.19
C ILE A 239 6.15 -30.27 5.16
N ASN A 240 7.25 -29.76 5.69
CA ASN A 240 8.54 -30.45 5.74
C ASN A 240 8.48 -31.72 6.58
N LEU A 241 7.78 -31.73 7.73
CA LEU A 241 7.57 -32.94 8.53
C LEU A 241 6.82 -34.00 7.73
N LEU A 242 5.75 -33.63 7.03
CA LEU A 242 4.95 -34.57 6.23
C LEU A 242 5.73 -35.13 5.03
N ALA A 243 6.47 -34.26 4.33
CA ALA A 243 7.21 -34.66 3.12
C ALA A 243 8.50 -35.46 3.40
N ARG A 244 9.01 -35.43 4.65
CA ARG A 244 10.35 -35.93 5.01
C ARG A 244 10.59 -37.42 4.67
N LYS A 245 9.57 -38.29 4.77
CA LYS A 245 9.71 -39.75 4.55
C LYS A 245 9.81 -40.09 3.06
N SER A 246 8.94 -39.51 2.25
CA SER A 246 8.87 -39.81 0.81
C SER A 246 9.84 -38.96 -0.01
N GLY A 247 10.11 -37.74 0.41
CA GLY A 247 10.86 -36.76 -0.36
C GLY A 247 10.12 -36.21 -1.58
N ASN A 248 8.88 -36.70 -1.87
CA ASN A 248 8.11 -36.26 -3.03
C ASN A 248 7.30 -35.00 -2.72
N ILE A 249 7.95 -33.87 -2.86
CA ILE A 249 7.36 -32.55 -2.64
C ILE A 249 7.48 -31.69 -3.90
N PHE A 250 6.39 -31.05 -4.28
CA PHE A 250 6.31 -30.12 -5.40
C PHE A 250 5.82 -28.77 -4.90
N LEU A 251 6.74 -27.81 -4.72
CA LEU A 251 6.41 -26.44 -4.36
C LEU A 251 6.29 -25.59 -5.61
N VAL A 252 5.21 -24.83 -5.72
CA VAL A 252 5.01 -23.82 -6.78
C VAL A 252 4.98 -22.45 -6.14
N GLY A 253 5.79 -21.53 -6.64
CA GLY A 253 5.84 -20.19 -6.09
C GLY A 253 6.65 -19.20 -6.92
N ASP A 254 6.64 -17.98 -6.43
CA ASP A 254 7.42 -16.87 -6.95
C ASP A 254 7.75 -15.92 -5.78
N GLU A 255 8.99 -15.90 -5.32
CA GLU A 255 9.39 -15.05 -4.19
C GLU A 255 9.20 -13.56 -4.49
N ASP A 256 9.25 -13.16 -5.77
CA ASP A 256 8.97 -11.78 -6.19
C ASP A 256 7.49 -11.40 -6.03
N GLN A 257 6.59 -12.37 -5.84
CA GLN A 257 5.18 -12.17 -5.55
C GLN A 257 4.82 -12.37 -4.07
N SER A 258 5.81 -12.51 -3.18
CA SER A 258 5.57 -12.59 -1.73
C SER A 258 5.26 -11.19 -1.17
N ILE A 259 3.98 -10.93 -0.89
CA ILE A 259 3.47 -9.64 -0.42
C ILE A 259 2.66 -9.75 0.88
N TYR A 260 2.69 -10.90 1.54
CA TYR A 260 1.99 -11.15 2.80
C TYR A 260 2.94 -11.26 4.00
N GLY A 261 4.06 -10.53 4.00
CA GLY A 261 5.00 -10.48 5.13
C GLY A 261 4.31 -10.08 6.43
N PHE A 262 3.35 -9.15 6.37
CA PHE A 262 2.52 -8.77 7.52
C PHE A 262 1.61 -9.90 8.07
N ARG A 263 1.45 -11.00 7.33
CA ARG A 263 0.81 -12.26 7.75
C ARG A 263 1.82 -13.38 7.98
N ALA A 264 3.08 -13.04 8.19
CA ALA A 264 4.17 -13.98 8.40
C ALA A 264 4.50 -14.87 7.19
N ALA A 265 4.27 -14.40 5.95
CA ALA A 265 4.78 -15.09 4.77
C ALA A 265 6.31 -15.22 4.85
N TYR A 266 6.83 -16.41 4.52
CA TYR A 266 8.24 -16.76 4.67
C TYR A 266 8.85 -17.20 3.34
N PRO A 267 9.14 -16.28 2.42
CA PRO A 267 9.72 -16.59 1.10
C PRO A 267 11.13 -17.19 1.18
N ASP A 268 11.84 -17.01 2.32
CA ASP A 268 13.15 -17.60 2.56
C ASP A 268 13.15 -19.13 2.43
N ALA A 269 12.00 -19.78 2.65
CA ALA A 269 11.85 -21.22 2.43
C ALA A 269 12.11 -21.61 0.97
N LEU A 270 11.72 -20.78 -0.01
CA LEU A 270 12.02 -21.01 -1.42
C LEU A 270 13.51 -20.79 -1.70
N MET A 271 14.12 -19.79 -1.06
CA MET A 271 15.54 -19.51 -1.21
C MET A 271 16.42 -20.63 -0.64
N GLN A 272 15.97 -21.28 0.43
CA GLN A 272 16.68 -22.35 1.14
C GLN A 272 16.26 -23.75 0.73
N PHE A 273 15.44 -23.90 -0.32
CA PHE A 273 14.80 -25.17 -0.68
C PHE A 273 15.81 -26.33 -0.90
N GLU A 274 16.89 -26.09 -1.62
CA GLU A 274 17.93 -27.11 -1.90
C GLU A 274 18.75 -27.47 -0.65
N ARG A 275 18.81 -26.58 0.36
CA ARG A 275 19.40 -26.90 1.67
C ARG A 275 18.46 -27.79 2.48
N THR A 276 17.16 -27.55 2.39
CA THR A 276 16.14 -28.35 3.09
C THR A 276 15.97 -29.73 2.45
N TYR A 277 16.08 -29.79 1.12
CA TYR A 277 15.94 -31.01 0.32
C TYR A 277 17.17 -31.21 -0.56
N PRO A 278 18.25 -31.87 -0.05
CA PRO A 278 19.44 -32.14 -0.83
C PRO A 278 19.11 -32.96 -2.08
N GLY A 279 19.60 -32.54 -3.24
CA GLY A 279 19.29 -33.16 -4.54
C GLY A 279 17.98 -32.72 -5.17
N ALA A 280 17.31 -31.70 -4.59
CA ALA A 280 16.12 -31.12 -5.18
C ALA A 280 16.37 -30.49 -6.56
N ARG A 281 15.35 -30.56 -7.41
CA ARG A 281 15.36 -29.89 -8.72
C ARG A 281 14.67 -28.57 -8.64
N VAL A 282 15.25 -27.52 -9.24
CA VAL A 282 14.62 -26.20 -9.42
C VAL A 282 14.27 -26.06 -10.90
N LEU A 283 12.99 -25.96 -11.18
CA LEU A 283 12.45 -25.74 -12.53
C LEU A 283 11.96 -24.31 -12.66
N LEU A 284 12.06 -23.74 -13.86
CA LEU A 284 11.66 -22.38 -14.16
C LEU A 284 10.48 -22.36 -15.11
N MET A 285 9.55 -21.45 -14.91
CA MET A 285 8.52 -21.08 -15.88
C MET A 285 8.63 -19.57 -16.14
N GLU A 286 9.26 -19.21 -17.25
CA GLU A 286 9.68 -17.84 -17.56
C GLU A 286 8.79 -17.15 -18.59
N GLU A 287 7.93 -17.87 -19.31
CA GLU A 287 7.02 -17.30 -20.31
C GLU A 287 5.79 -16.69 -19.66
N ASN A 288 5.53 -15.42 -19.97
CA ASN A 288 4.33 -14.71 -19.51
C ASN A 288 3.32 -14.58 -20.65
N TYR A 289 2.11 -15.09 -20.42
CA TYR A 289 0.98 -15.08 -21.37
C TYR A 289 -0.04 -13.97 -21.11
N ARG A 290 0.19 -13.15 -20.07
CA ARG A 290 -0.77 -12.16 -19.56
C ARG A 290 -0.55 -10.77 -20.15
N SER A 291 0.61 -10.20 -19.92
CA SER A 291 0.89 -8.78 -20.10
C SER A 291 1.66 -8.50 -21.40
N THR A 292 1.57 -7.27 -21.88
CA THR A 292 2.38 -6.81 -23.03
C THR A 292 3.87 -6.76 -22.69
N PRO A 293 4.76 -6.87 -23.70
CA PRO A 293 6.22 -6.79 -23.51
C PRO A 293 6.68 -5.52 -22.77
N GLU A 294 6.01 -4.40 -22.99
CA GLU A 294 6.33 -3.09 -22.39
C GLU A 294 6.13 -3.13 -20.88
N ILE A 295 4.98 -3.62 -20.43
CA ILE A 295 4.68 -3.79 -19.00
C ILE A 295 5.68 -4.74 -18.34
N LEU A 296 5.98 -5.85 -19.01
CA LEU A 296 6.88 -6.88 -18.47
C LEU A 296 8.32 -6.39 -18.36
N ARG A 297 8.84 -5.66 -19.38
CA ARG A 297 10.17 -5.08 -19.33
C ARG A 297 10.31 -4.11 -18.16
N THR A 298 9.28 -3.26 -17.95
CA THR A 298 9.23 -2.31 -16.83
C THR A 298 9.23 -3.03 -15.50
N ALA A 299 8.35 -4.02 -15.34
CA ALA A 299 8.22 -4.78 -14.10
C ALA A 299 9.47 -5.61 -13.77
N ASP A 300 10.06 -6.27 -14.76
CA ASP A 300 11.27 -7.09 -14.59
C ASP A 300 12.49 -6.23 -14.21
N ALA A 301 12.72 -5.12 -14.94
CA ALA A 301 13.80 -4.19 -14.60
C ALA A 301 13.66 -3.62 -13.19
N PHE A 302 12.43 -3.33 -12.76
CA PHE A 302 12.15 -2.80 -11.43
C PHE A 302 12.41 -3.83 -10.32
N ILE A 303 11.90 -5.07 -10.46
CA ILE A 303 12.02 -6.09 -9.41
C ILE A 303 13.43 -6.64 -9.25
N ARG A 304 14.25 -6.60 -10.30
CA ARG A 304 15.67 -7.03 -10.25
C ARG A 304 16.55 -6.25 -9.28
N ARG A 305 16.09 -5.10 -8.78
CA ARG A 305 16.78 -4.33 -7.74
C ARG A 305 16.67 -4.94 -6.35
N ASN A 306 15.75 -5.88 -6.13
CA ASN A 306 15.72 -6.67 -4.91
C ASN A 306 16.88 -7.66 -4.90
N HIS A 307 17.52 -7.80 -3.73
CA HIS A 307 18.67 -8.69 -3.55
C HIS A 307 18.23 -10.12 -3.17
N ASP A 308 17.16 -10.24 -2.38
CA ASP A 308 16.66 -11.52 -1.87
C ASP A 308 15.71 -12.18 -2.90
N ARG A 309 16.30 -12.63 -4.01
CA ARG A 309 15.56 -13.28 -5.09
C ARG A 309 16.43 -14.29 -5.86
N ARG A 310 15.79 -15.26 -6.53
CA ARG A 310 16.44 -16.19 -7.44
C ARG A 310 16.53 -15.62 -8.86
N PRO A 311 17.62 -15.85 -9.59
CA PRO A 311 17.74 -15.43 -10.98
C PRO A 311 16.66 -16.09 -11.84
N LYS A 312 15.86 -15.26 -12.53
CA LYS A 312 14.87 -15.67 -13.53
C LYS A 312 14.62 -14.54 -14.52
N THR A 313 14.16 -14.85 -15.71
CA THR A 313 13.90 -13.88 -16.77
C THR A 313 12.44 -13.98 -17.20
N ILE A 314 11.75 -12.84 -17.29
CA ILE A 314 10.38 -12.82 -17.79
C ILE A 314 10.41 -12.70 -19.31
N ARG A 315 9.84 -13.68 -20.01
CA ARG A 315 9.74 -13.71 -21.48
C ARG A 315 8.32 -13.43 -21.92
N PRO A 316 8.05 -12.32 -22.60
CA PRO A 316 6.72 -12.03 -23.11
C PRO A 316 6.36 -12.93 -24.28
N THR A 317 5.12 -13.39 -24.33
CA THR A 317 4.59 -14.19 -25.46
C THR A 317 3.58 -13.39 -26.29
N ARG A 318 3.07 -12.28 -25.75
CA ARG A 318 2.11 -11.41 -26.44
C ARG A 318 2.81 -10.43 -27.37
N ALA A 319 2.07 -9.92 -28.34
CA ALA A 319 2.54 -8.82 -29.20
C ALA A 319 2.75 -7.52 -28.41
N SER A 320 3.57 -6.64 -28.95
CA SER A 320 3.77 -5.27 -28.44
C SER A 320 2.45 -4.51 -28.35
N GLY A 321 2.26 -3.74 -27.30
CA GLY A 321 1.04 -3.00 -26.99
C GLY A 321 1.33 -1.61 -26.43
N ALA A 322 0.32 -0.95 -25.85
CA ALA A 322 0.42 0.43 -25.38
C ALA A 322 1.30 0.63 -24.13
N GLY A 323 1.47 -0.39 -23.31
CA GLY A 323 2.47 -0.40 -22.26
C GLY A 323 2.15 0.40 -20.98
N VAL A 324 3.17 1.05 -20.43
CA VAL A 324 3.14 1.77 -19.18
C VAL A 324 2.98 3.27 -19.43
N HIS A 325 2.02 3.88 -18.74
CA HIS A 325 1.70 5.30 -18.84
C HIS A 325 1.97 6.00 -17.52
N LEU A 326 2.79 7.03 -17.50
CA LEU A 326 2.99 7.87 -16.34
C LEU A 326 2.06 9.08 -16.39
N VAL A 327 1.10 9.15 -15.44
CA VAL A 327 0.22 10.30 -15.27
C VAL A 327 0.88 11.26 -14.27
N ARG A 328 1.30 12.42 -14.75
CA ARG A 328 1.84 13.50 -13.90
C ARG A 328 0.68 14.34 -13.40
N ALA A 329 0.42 14.30 -12.11
CA ALA A 329 -0.64 15.05 -11.44
C ALA A 329 -0.05 16.22 -10.64
N ALA A 330 -0.76 17.34 -10.59
CA ALA A 330 -0.32 18.51 -9.83
C ALA A 330 -0.18 18.19 -8.34
N ASP A 331 -1.17 17.48 -7.82
CA ASP A 331 -1.28 17.03 -6.43
C ASP A 331 -2.10 15.74 -6.34
N ARG A 332 -2.33 15.28 -5.10
CA ARG A 332 -3.13 14.09 -4.83
C ARG A 332 -4.59 14.22 -5.25
N ALA A 333 -5.19 15.41 -5.20
CA ALA A 333 -6.57 15.62 -5.65
C ALA A 333 -6.71 15.46 -7.17
N ALA A 334 -5.70 15.90 -7.93
CA ALA A 334 -5.69 15.82 -9.39
C ALA A 334 -5.69 14.37 -9.91
N GLN A 335 -5.10 13.41 -9.21
CA GLN A 335 -5.19 12.00 -9.61
C GLN A 335 -6.61 11.45 -9.50
N TYR A 336 -7.39 11.85 -8.50
CA TYR A 336 -8.80 11.46 -8.39
C TYR A 336 -9.64 12.09 -9.50
N ALA A 337 -9.37 13.35 -9.84
CA ALA A 337 -10.02 14.01 -10.97
C ALA A 337 -9.76 13.28 -12.30
N TRP A 338 -8.51 12.84 -12.53
CA TRP A 338 -8.16 12.02 -13.69
C TRP A 338 -8.94 10.69 -13.72
N LEU A 339 -9.00 9.99 -12.58
CA LEU A 339 -9.73 8.72 -12.48
C LEU A 339 -11.23 8.88 -12.74
N ILE A 340 -11.84 9.94 -12.22
CA ILE A 340 -13.25 10.25 -12.49
C ILE A 340 -13.48 10.53 -13.97
N HIS A 341 -12.58 11.28 -14.61
CA HIS A 341 -12.67 11.51 -16.05
C HIS A 341 -12.51 10.20 -16.83
N ALA A 342 -11.53 9.37 -16.48
CA ALA A 342 -11.32 8.07 -17.11
C ALA A 342 -12.53 7.13 -16.92
N ALA A 343 -13.11 7.09 -15.71
CA ALA A 343 -14.29 6.28 -15.39
C ALA A 343 -15.53 6.69 -16.21
N ALA A 344 -15.71 7.99 -16.42
CA ALA A 344 -16.84 8.54 -17.18
C ALA A 344 -16.75 8.30 -18.71
N HIS A 345 -15.52 8.04 -19.23
CA HIS A 345 -15.27 7.94 -20.67
C HIS A 345 -14.68 6.59 -21.11
N SER A 346 -14.68 5.59 -20.23
CA SER A 346 -14.21 4.24 -20.56
C SER A 346 -15.38 3.34 -20.96
N ASP A 347 -15.25 2.66 -22.09
CA ASP A 347 -16.21 1.65 -22.53
C ASP A 347 -15.95 0.28 -21.90
N GLY A 348 -14.83 0.10 -21.19
CA GLY A 348 -14.39 -1.15 -20.59
C GLY A 348 -14.26 -1.10 -19.06
N GLN A 349 -14.01 -2.27 -18.46
CA GLN A 349 -13.70 -2.35 -17.05
C GLN A 349 -12.31 -1.75 -16.78
N ILE A 350 -12.23 -0.82 -15.85
CA ILE A 350 -10.98 -0.29 -15.30
C ILE A 350 -10.80 -0.78 -13.88
N ALA A 351 -9.58 -1.23 -13.55
CA ALA A 351 -9.21 -1.59 -12.19
C ALA A 351 -8.33 -0.49 -11.57
N VAL A 352 -8.80 0.07 -10.47
CA VAL A 352 -8.02 1.01 -9.65
C VAL A 352 -7.44 0.23 -8.48
N LEU A 353 -6.12 0.09 -8.47
CA LEU A 353 -5.38 -0.59 -7.41
C LEU A 353 -4.75 0.44 -6.48
N TYR A 354 -4.75 0.14 -5.18
CA TYR A 354 -4.21 1.01 -4.14
C TYR A 354 -3.52 0.20 -3.03
N ARG A 355 -2.59 0.85 -2.32
CA ARG A 355 -1.84 0.22 -1.23
C ARG A 355 -2.68 0.08 0.03
N ASN A 356 -3.36 1.14 0.44
CA ASN A 356 -4.11 1.25 1.69
C ASN A 356 -5.59 1.54 1.40
N ASN A 357 -6.50 0.97 2.20
CA ASN A 357 -7.94 1.20 2.06
C ASN A 357 -8.35 2.67 2.21
N ASP A 358 -7.58 3.45 2.97
CA ASP A 358 -7.84 4.87 3.19
C ASP A 358 -7.70 5.67 1.88
N SER A 359 -6.76 5.28 1.01
CA SER A 359 -6.46 5.95 -0.27
C SER A 359 -7.63 6.01 -1.23
N VAL A 360 -8.56 5.07 -1.15
CA VAL A 360 -9.68 5.00 -2.11
C VAL A 360 -10.90 5.80 -1.68
N LEU A 361 -10.96 6.26 -0.42
CA LEU A 361 -12.14 6.94 0.12
C LEU A 361 -12.51 8.23 -0.65
N PRO A 362 -11.57 9.13 -1.03
CA PRO A 362 -11.91 10.28 -1.85
C PRO A 362 -12.44 9.89 -3.24
N LEU A 363 -11.95 8.80 -3.82
CA LEU A 363 -12.46 8.30 -5.10
C LEU A 363 -13.89 7.74 -4.95
N ILE A 364 -14.16 6.99 -3.88
CA ILE A 364 -15.51 6.48 -3.57
C ILE A 364 -16.47 7.65 -3.41
N ASP A 365 -16.08 8.69 -2.66
CA ASP A 365 -16.87 9.90 -2.47
C ASP A 365 -17.22 10.57 -3.80
N LEU A 366 -16.24 10.76 -4.67
CA LEU A 366 -16.43 11.39 -5.97
C LEU A 366 -17.26 10.54 -6.96
N LEU A 367 -17.06 9.21 -6.97
CA LEU A 367 -17.85 8.29 -7.81
C LEU A 367 -19.33 8.30 -7.38
N ASP A 368 -19.57 8.23 -6.05
CA ASP A 368 -20.93 8.27 -5.49
C ASP A 368 -21.64 9.59 -5.81
N ARG A 369 -21.00 10.74 -5.59
CA ARG A 369 -21.55 12.06 -5.92
C ARG A 369 -21.91 12.24 -7.39
N ARG A 370 -21.20 11.56 -8.30
CA ARG A 370 -21.41 11.62 -9.74
C ARG A 370 -22.29 10.49 -10.28
N GLY A 371 -22.75 9.60 -9.42
CA GLY A 371 -23.57 8.45 -9.81
C GLY A 371 -22.85 7.47 -10.74
N ILE A 372 -21.50 7.43 -10.70
CA ILE A 372 -20.69 6.49 -11.51
C ILE A 372 -20.62 5.15 -10.76
N PRO A 373 -21.11 4.05 -11.38
CA PRO A 373 -21.13 2.75 -10.71
C PRO A 373 -19.71 2.19 -10.51
N TYR A 374 -19.45 1.62 -9.33
CA TYR A 374 -18.19 0.98 -8.98
C TYR A 374 -18.41 -0.27 -8.12
N ARG A 375 -17.43 -1.15 -8.10
CA ARG A 375 -17.37 -2.28 -7.18
C ARG A 375 -16.14 -2.15 -6.30
N CYS A 376 -16.29 -2.43 -5.01
CA CYS A 376 -15.18 -2.53 -4.07
C CYS A 376 -15.01 -3.99 -3.63
N ARG A 377 -13.80 -4.54 -3.77
CA ARG A 377 -13.53 -5.95 -3.41
C ARG A 377 -13.38 -6.17 -1.92
N GLN A 378 -12.85 -5.20 -1.22
CA GLN A 378 -12.66 -5.25 0.22
C GLN A 378 -13.16 -3.95 0.83
N THR A 379 -13.90 -4.08 1.92
CA THR A 379 -14.42 -2.96 2.67
C THR A 379 -13.82 -2.99 4.07
N ASP A 380 -13.37 -1.84 4.56
CA ASP A 380 -12.78 -1.69 5.88
C ASP A 380 -13.22 -0.35 6.48
N ASP A 381 -13.73 -0.37 7.71
CA ASP A 381 -14.15 0.81 8.46
C ASP A 381 -13.03 1.38 9.35
N THR A 382 -11.81 0.87 9.23
CA THR A 382 -10.67 1.22 10.10
C THR A 382 -10.33 2.71 10.06
N PHE A 383 -10.50 3.36 8.90
CA PHE A 383 -10.32 4.80 8.76
C PHE A 383 -11.21 5.57 9.73
N PHE A 384 -12.51 5.26 9.75
CA PHE A 384 -13.52 5.98 10.54
C PHE A 384 -13.39 5.74 12.06
N THR A 385 -12.72 4.66 12.45
CA THR A 385 -12.46 4.29 13.86
C THR A 385 -11.03 4.59 14.29
N HIS A 386 -10.22 5.16 13.40
CA HIS A 386 -8.84 5.52 13.70
C HIS A 386 -8.79 6.72 14.64
N ARG A 387 -7.83 6.71 15.59
CA ARG A 387 -7.68 7.75 16.62
C ARG A 387 -7.68 9.16 16.06
N LEU A 388 -6.93 9.43 15.00
CA LEU A 388 -6.86 10.75 14.37
C LEU A 388 -8.25 11.24 13.92
N VAL A 389 -9.03 10.38 13.27
CA VAL A 389 -10.37 10.72 12.76
C VAL A 389 -11.34 10.95 13.92
N THR A 390 -11.33 10.04 14.92
CA THR A 390 -12.19 10.18 16.10
C THR A 390 -11.84 11.41 16.94
N ASP A 391 -10.55 11.75 17.06
CA ASP A 391 -10.11 12.94 17.77
C ASP A 391 -10.61 14.23 17.09
N ILE A 392 -10.58 14.30 15.76
CA ILE A 392 -11.11 15.44 15.01
C ILE A 392 -12.62 15.54 15.18
N LEU A 393 -13.35 14.43 15.12
CA LEU A 393 -14.79 14.39 15.38
C LEU A 393 -15.12 14.82 16.82
N ASP A 394 -14.33 14.41 17.82
CA ASP A 394 -14.47 14.86 19.20
C ASP A 394 -14.19 16.37 19.34
N ILE A 395 -13.22 16.93 18.62
CA ILE A 395 -12.95 18.38 18.61
C ILE A 395 -14.15 19.14 18.01
N ILE A 396 -14.72 18.65 16.90
CA ILE A 396 -15.93 19.23 16.29
C ILE A 396 -17.11 19.18 17.27
N ALA A 397 -17.34 18.01 17.89
CA ALA A 397 -18.41 17.85 18.89
C ALA A 397 -18.24 18.79 20.10
N PHE A 398 -17.01 19.00 20.57
CA PHE A 398 -16.72 19.94 21.64
C PHE A 398 -16.88 21.41 21.22
N ALA A 399 -16.61 21.74 19.96
CA ALA A 399 -16.87 23.09 19.45
C ALA A 399 -18.38 23.42 19.44
N HIS A 400 -19.24 22.41 19.20
CA HIS A 400 -20.70 22.55 19.30
C HIS A 400 -21.20 22.64 20.75
N ASP A 401 -20.69 21.77 21.62
CA ASP A 401 -21.09 21.68 23.02
C ASP A 401 -19.87 21.79 23.95
N GLY A 402 -19.50 23.02 24.24
CA GLY A 402 -18.40 23.37 25.17
C GLY A 402 -18.65 22.99 26.62
N GLN A 403 -19.79 22.36 26.97
CA GLN A 403 -20.11 21.83 28.29
C GLN A 403 -19.97 20.29 28.37
N ASN A 404 -19.73 19.60 27.26
CA ASN A 404 -19.60 18.17 27.23
C ASN A 404 -18.30 17.68 27.88
N ALA A 405 -18.40 17.30 29.17
CA ALA A 405 -17.26 16.87 29.98
C ALA A 405 -16.62 15.56 29.44
N GLU A 406 -17.43 14.64 28.94
CA GLU A 406 -16.93 13.36 28.43
C GLU A 406 -16.04 13.59 27.19
N VAL A 407 -16.50 14.39 26.23
CA VAL A 407 -15.73 14.75 25.05
C VAL A 407 -14.49 15.54 25.44
N PHE A 408 -14.61 16.54 26.32
CA PHE A 408 -13.47 17.35 26.76
C PHE A 408 -12.35 16.51 27.39
N LEU A 409 -12.69 15.54 28.24
CA LEU A 409 -11.72 14.66 28.88
C LEU A 409 -11.00 13.73 27.89
N ARG A 410 -11.55 13.52 26.69
CA ARG A 410 -10.84 12.80 25.61
C ARG A 410 -9.86 13.66 24.81
N ILE A 411 -10.07 15.00 24.78
CA ILE A 411 -9.33 15.88 23.88
C ILE A 411 -8.43 16.93 24.57
N TYR A 412 -8.61 17.28 25.85
CA TYR A 412 -7.93 18.42 26.50
C TYR A 412 -6.40 18.41 26.36
N TYR A 413 -5.77 17.23 26.39
CA TYR A 413 -4.30 17.07 26.28
C TYR A 413 -3.80 17.02 24.83
N LYS A 414 -4.72 16.97 23.88
CA LYS A 414 -4.44 16.96 22.43
C LYS A 414 -4.49 18.36 21.83
N LEU A 415 -5.23 19.26 22.46
CA LEU A 415 -5.27 20.68 22.12
C LEU A 415 -4.01 21.34 22.68
N GLY A 416 -3.26 22.08 21.91
CA GLY A 416 -1.95 22.66 22.26
C GLY A 416 -1.87 23.54 23.53
N GLY A 417 -2.80 23.38 24.45
CA GLY A 417 -2.97 24.24 25.62
C GLY A 417 -2.14 23.89 26.85
N GLY A 418 -1.48 22.75 26.90
CA GLY A 418 -0.72 22.32 28.09
C GLY A 418 -1.59 22.08 29.34
N ILE A 419 -2.85 21.74 29.16
CA ILE A 419 -3.85 21.58 30.23
C ILE A 419 -3.52 20.30 31.02
N SER A 420 -3.38 20.40 32.35
CA SER A 420 -3.16 19.25 33.21
C SER A 420 -4.48 18.49 33.48
N LYS A 421 -4.38 17.19 33.78
CA LYS A 421 -5.54 16.36 34.12
C LYS A 421 -6.35 16.94 35.28
N LYS A 422 -5.67 17.39 36.36
CA LYS A 422 -6.34 18.01 37.51
C LYS A 422 -7.11 19.27 37.14
N ALA A 423 -6.57 20.12 36.26
CA ALA A 423 -7.23 21.32 35.81
C ALA A 423 -8.44 21.00 34.91
N ALA A 424 -8.34 19.98 34.05
CA ALA A 424 -9.44 19.51 33.22
C ALA A 424 -10.60 18.95 34.06
N GLU A 425 -10.30 18.07 35.00
CA GLU A 425 -11.31 17.48 35.92
C GLU A 425 -12.01 18.56 36.76
N TYR A 426 -11.23 19.51 37.32
CA TYR A 426 -11.80 20.67 38.02
C TYR A 426 -12.75 21.48 37.15
N ALA A 427 -12.34 21.78 35.92
CA ALA A 427 -13.15 22.58 35.00
C ALA A 427 -14.46 21.86 34.62
N CYS A 428 -14.43 20.54 34.41
CA CYS A 428 -15.62 19.74 34.16
C CYS A 428 -16.60 19.77 35.36
N GLU A 429 -16.08 19.57 36.59
CA GLU A 429 -16.89 19.59 37.80
C GLU A 429 -17.55 21.00 37.99
N LYS A 430 -16.79 22.07 37.83
CA LYS A 430 -17.30 23.42 37.92
C LYS A 430 -18.28 23.78 36.82
N SER A 431 -18.06 23.33 35.60
CA SER A 431 -18.98 23.50 34.48
C SER A 431 -20.34 22.85 34.76
N ALA A 432 -20.34 21.61 35.27
CA ALA A 432 -21.54 20.87 35.65
C ALA A 432 -22.35 21.62 36.76
N ALA A 433 -21.66 22.26 37.69
CA ALA A 433 -22.29 23.00 38.79
C ALA A 433 -22.78 24.41 38.35
N SER A 434 -22.11 25.10 37.44
CA SER A 434 -22.38 26.49 37.06
C SER A 434 -23.19 26.66 35.76
N GLY A 435 -23.25 25.62 34.93
CA GLY A 435 -23.83 25.67 33.58
C GLY A 435 -23.02 26.50 32.59
N LYS A 436 -21.75 26.82 32.87
CA LYS A 436 -20.86 27.57 32.00
C LYS A 436 -19.94 26.67 31.19
N PRO A 437 -19.47 27.13 30.01
CA PRO A 437 -18.52 26.34 29.22
C PRO A 437 -17.28 25.96 30.01
N ILE A 438 -16.78 24.72 29.78
CA ILE A 438 -15.66 24.10 30.52
C ILE A 438 -14.40 24.98 30.42
N LEU A 439 -14.08 25.53 29.25
CA LEU A 439 -12.90 26.41 29.07
C LEU A 439 -12.98 27.70 29.88
N GLN A 440 -14.17 28.25 30.09
CA GLN A 440 -14.35 29.44 30.96
C GLN A 440 -14.13 29.11 32.42
N GLU A 441 -14.58 27.93 32.88
CA GLU A 441 -14.33 27.47 34.26
C GLU A 441 -12.86 27.06 34.45
N LEU A 442 -12.20 26.56 33.40
CA LEU A 442 -10.76 26.23 33.39
C LEU A 442 -9.91 27.47 33.70
N LEU A 443 -10.25 28.64 33.17
CA LEU A 443 -9.56 29.93 33.50
C LEU A 443 -9.62 30.29 34.98
N ARG A 444 -10.54 29.69 35.75
CA ARG A 444 -10.70 29.93 37.20
C ARG A 444 -9.90 28.93 38.06
N PHE A 445 -9.20 27.98 37.42
CA PHE A 445 -8.36 27.04 38.18
C PHE A 445 -7.27 27.80 38.96
N PRO A 446 -7.14 27.62 40.29
CA PRO A 446 -6.36 28.52 41.16
C PRO A 446 -4.87 28.62 40.82
N GLN A 447 -4.29 27.58 40.23
CA GLN A 447 -2.85 27.52 39.91
C GLN A 447 -2.61 27.33 38.42
N LEU A 448 -3.45 27.93 37.56
CA LEU A 448 -3.29 27.83 36.11
C LEU A 448 -2.08 28.70 35.68
N PRO A 449 -1.03 28.05 35.06
CA PRO A 449 0.12 28.78 34.53
C PRO A 449 -0.30 29.84 33.50
N THR A 450 0.44 30.96 33.41
CA THR A 450 0.11 32.04 32.49
C THR A 450 0.04 31.57 31.03
N PHE A 451 1.03 30.76 30.59
CA PHE A 451 1.03 30.25 29.22
C PHE A 451 -0.18 29.34 28.90
N VAL A 452 -0.68 28.57 29.91
CA VAL A 452 -1.89 27.77 29.74
C VAL A 452 -3.13 28.69 29.66
N ARG A 453 -3.17 29.73 30.48
CA ARG A 453 -4.25 30.72 30.46
C ARG A 453 -4.36 31.40 29.09
N ASP A 454 -3.24 31.82 28.53
CA ASP A 454 -3.18 32.45 27.20
C ASP A 454 -3.66 31.49 26.11
N SER A 455 -3.19 30.23 26.15
CA SER A 455 -3.64 29.20 25.23
C SER A 455 -5.13 28.90 25.35
N VAL A 456 -5.67 28.77 26.56
CA VAL A 456 -7.11 28.52 26.79
C VAL A 456 -7.94 29.72 26.32
N THR A 457 -7.45 30.95 26.51
CA THR A 457 -8.13 32.16 25.97
C THR A 457 -8.17 32.12 24.44
N GLY A 458 -7.09 31.67 23.81
CA GLY A 458 -7.06 31.43 22.37
C GLY A 458 -8.10 30.37 21.94
N LEU A 459 -8.19 29.25 22.65
CA LEU A 459 -9.17 28.20 22.36
C LEU A 459 -10.62 28.69 22.47
N ILE A 460 -10.94 29.49 23.48
CA ILE A 460 -12.29 30.09 23.67
C ILE A 460 -12.68 30.94 22.45
N SER A 461 -11.74 31.66 21.85
CA SER A 461 -12.02 32.50 20.68
C SER A 461 -12.02 31.74 19.36
N LEU A 462 -11.29 30.63 19.29
CA LEU A 462 -11.08 29.86 18.06
C LEU A 462 -12.18 28.84 17.80
N LEU A 463 -12.56 28.04 18.83
CA LEU A 463 -13.53 26.95 18.69
C LEU A 463 -14.88 27.40 18.07
N PRO A 464 -15.50 28.53 18.41
CA PRO A 464 -16.73 28.94 17.75
C PRO A 464 -16.58 29.30 16.27
N ARG A 465 -15.36 29.62 15.81
CA ARG A 465 -15.08 29.93 14.40
C ARG A 465 -15.01 28.71 13.55
N LEU A 466 -14.61 27.53 14.12
CA LEU A 466 -14.55 26.26 13.41
C LEU A 466 -15.88 25.80 12.81
N LEU A 467 -16.99 26.45 13.15
CA LEU A 467 -18.32 26.07 12.68
C LEU A 467 -18.86 27.04 11.60
N THR A 468 -18.05 28.01 11.16
CA THR A 468 -18.50 29.08 10.27
C THR A 468 -17.80 29.13 8.91
N ASP A 469 -16.63 28.55 8.79
CA ASP A 469 -15.85 28.52 7.55
C ASP A 469 -16.06 27.19 6.77
N PRO A 470 -15.61 27.11 5.52
CA PRO A 470 -15.62 25.84 4.78
C PRO A 470 -14.83 24.75 5.49
N ALA A 471 -15.32 23.49 5.45
CA ALA A 471 -14.78 22.37 6.21
C ALA A 471 -13.26 22.18 6.04
N GLN A 472 -12.72 22.37 4.85
CA GLN A 472 -11.29 22.23 4.59
C GLN A 472 -10.46 23.27 5.37
N ARG A 473 -10.93 24.52 5.42
CA ARG A 473 -10.26 25.61 6.15
C ARG A 473 -10.30 25.38 7.65
N ASP A 474 -11.44 24.92 8.16
CA ASP A 474 -11.60 24.60 9.57
C ASP A 474 -10.74 23.38 9.99
N LEU A 475 -10.60 22.38 9.13
CA LEU A 475 -9.63 21.28 9.35
C LEU A 475 -8.19 21.79 9.40
N ASP A 476 -7.81 22.69 8.48
CA ASP A 476 -6.46 23.28 8.48
C ASP A 476 -6.23 24.10 9.77
N CYS A 477 -7.27 24.78 10.29
CA CYS A 477 -7.24 25.47 11.57
C CYS A 477 -7.06 24.51 12.76
N ILE A 478 -7.80 23.39 12.81
CA ILE A 478 -7.61 22.33 13.81
C ILE A 478 -6.16 21.80 13.77
N TRP A 479 -5.64 21.58 12.60
CA TRP A 479 -4.30 21.03 12.41
C TRP A 479 -3.20 21.98 12.86
N GLN A 480 -3.27 23.25 12.47
CA GLN A 480 -2.22 24.24 12.67
C GLN A 480 -2.43 25.09 13.92
N GLU A 481 -3.60 25.74 14.06
CA GLU A 481 -3.85 26.73 15.12
C GLU A 481 -4.19 26.07 16.46
N LEU A 482 -4.98 24.97 16.47
CA LEU A 482 -5.16 24.14 17.66
C LEU A 482 -3.96 23.27 17.96
N ARG A 483 -2.92 23.26 17.09
CA ARG A 483 -1.67 22.52 17.24
C ARG A 483 -1.88 21.01 17.40
N TYR A 484 -2.96 20.46 16.79
CA TYR A 484 -3.21 19.04 16.81
C TYR A 484 -2.12 18.26 16.07
N ARG A 485 -1.48 18.88 15.06
CA ARG A 485 -0.29 18.36 14.38
C ARG A 485 0.83 17.96 15.35
N ASP A 486 1.15 18.83 16.33
CA ASP A 486 2.20 18.58 17.32
C ASP A 486 1.92 17.32 18.16
N TYR A 487 0.63 17.05 18.40
CA TYR A 487 0.20 15.84 19.08
C TYR A 487 0.36 14.61 18.20
N VAL A 488 -0.06 14.66 16.94
CA VAL A 488 0.06 13.58 15.95
C VAL A 488 1.53 13.19 15.76
N GLU A 489 2.44 14.17 15.61
CA GLU A 489 3.87 13.95 15.47
C GLU A 489 4.49 13.31 16.73
N ARG A 490 4.15 13.80 17.93
CA ARG A 490 4.62 13.21 19.19
C ARG A 490 4.15 11.77 19.42
N GLN A 491 2.98 11.43 18.93
CA GLN A 491 2.40 10.09 19.05
C GLN A 491 2.73 9.20 17.85
N GLN A 492 3.53 9.68 16.91
CA GLN A 492 3.90 8.97 15.67
C GLN A 492 2.68 8.41 14.91
N LEU A 493 1.56 9.15 14.91
CA LEU A 493 0.37 8.74 14.17
C LEU A 493 0.55 9.03 12.67
N ASP A 494 -0.07 8.21 11.84
CA ASP A 494 -0.02 8.36 10.39
C ASP A 494 -0.79 9.61 9.91
N GLY A 495 -0.06 10.66 9.54
CA GLY A 495 -0.59 11.93 9.04
C GLY A 495 -1.28 11.82 7.67
N ASN A 496 -1.08 10.74 6.89
CA ASN A 496 -1.76 10.55 5.61
C ASN A 496 -3.28 10.53 5.76
N ARG A 497 -3.80 10.10 6.93
CA ARG A 497 -5.25 10.14 7.21
C ARG A 497 -5.82 11.55 7.32
N PHE A 498 -5.02 12.49 7.80
CA PHE A 498 -5.43 13.90 7.79
C PHE A 498 -5.55 14.42 6.36
N GLU A 499 -4.63 14.06 5.46
CA GLU A 499 -4.74 14.41 4.03
C GLU A 499 -6.03 13.85 3.40
N ILE A 500 -6.40 12.60 3.73
CA ILE A 500 -7.68 12.02 3.26
C ILE A 500 -8.88 12.81 3.79
N LEU A 501 -8.91 13.15 5.08
CA LEU A 501 -9.97 14.00 5.65
C LEU A 501 -10.05 15.35 4.93
N ARG A 502 -8.91 15.97 4.65
CA ARG A 502 -8.82 17.24 3.95
C ARG A 502 -9.34 17.18 2.52
N LEU A 503 -9.07 16.06 1.81
CA LEU A 503 -9.62 15.81 0.47
C LEU A 503 -11.14 15.64 0.50
N LEU A 504 -11.68 14.94 1.49
CA LEU A 504 -13.13 14.80 1.67
C LEU A 504 -13.78 16.12 2.05
N ALA A 505 -13.15 16.89 2.94
CA ALA A 505 -13.61 18.19 3.37
C ALA A 505 -13.66 19.24 2.25
N ALA A 506 -12.81 19.10 1.23
CA ALA A 506 -12.82 20.03 0.08
C ALA A 506 -14.15 20.05 -0.68
N GLN A 507 -14.98 19.02 -0.52
CA GLN A 507 -16.30 18.91 -1.14
C GLN A 507 -17.45 19.34 -0.20
N GLU A 508 -17.14 19.76 1.04
CA GLU A 508 -18.13 20.04 2.06
C GLU A 508 -18.14 21.54 2.47
N PRO A 509 -19.34 22.14 2.60
CA PRO A 509 -19.47 23.55 2.95
C PRO A 509 -19.13 23.83 4.42
N SER A 510 -19.18 22.83 5.31
CA SER A 510 -18.96 22.97 6.75
C SER A 510 -18.44 21.68 7.38
N LEU A 511 -17.91 21.74 8.61
CA LEU A 511 -17.52 20.56 9.38
C LEU A 511 -18.69 19.63 9.70
N ASP A 512 -19.91 20.17 9.85
CA ASP A 512 -21.12 19.36 10.03
C ASP A 512 -21.41 18.51 8.79
N GLY A 513 -21.34 19.15 7.61
CA GLY A 513 -21.46 18.45 6.34
C GLY A 513 -20.41 17.35 6.20
N LEU A 514 -19.18 17.62 6.60
CA LEU A 514 -18.12 16.61 6.62
C LEU A 514 -18.44 15.46 7.59
N THR A 515 -18.94 15.76 8.79
CA THR A 515 -19.30 14.75 9.78
C THR A 515 -20.41 13.84 9.28
N ASP A 516 -21.47 14.40 8.71
CA ASP A 516 -22.57 13.66 8.10
C ASP A 516 -22.07 12.81 6.91
N ARG A 517 -21.21 13.40 6.07
CA ARG A 517 -20.64 12.68 4.91
C ARG A 517 -19.73 11.53 5.34
N LEU A 518 -18.93 11.67 6.39
CA LEU A 518 -18.12 10.60 6.94
C LEU A 518 -18.98 9.45 7.47
N ALA A 519 -20.09 9.76 8.17
CA ALA A 519 -21.04 8.74 8.63
C ALA A 519 -21.67 7.99 7.44
N TYR A 520 -22.10 8.71 6.41
CA TYR A 520 -22.64 8.13 5.18
C TYR A 520 -21.61 7.24 4.45
N LEU A 521 -20.37 7.73 4.26
CA LEU A 521 -19.30 6.97 3.61
C LEU A 521 -18.95 5.70 4.37
N ARG A 522 -18.99 5.73 5.71
CA ARG A 522 -18.79 4.55 6.54
C ARG A 522 -19.85 3.47 6.23
N ASP A 523 -21.12 3.85 6.15
CA ASP A 523 -22.20 2.94 5.80
C ASP A 523 -22.05 2.43 4.36
N LEU A 524 -21.70 3.30 3.42
CA LEU A 524 -21.47 2.96 2.02
C LEU A 524 -20.32 1.95 1.84
N VAL A 525 -19.22 2.13 2.56
CA VAL A 525 -18.07 1.23 2.51
C VAL A 525 -18.36 -0.11 3.16
N THR A 526 -19.12 -0.13 4.25
CA THR A 526 -19.48 -1.39 4.95
C THR A 526 -20.56 -2.18 4.21
N ARG A 527 -21.42 -1.51 3.44
CA ARG A 527 -22.51 -2.09 2.67
C ARG A 527 -22.54 -1.55 1.24
N PRO A 528 -21.50 -1.89 0.43
CA PRO A 528 -21.40 -1.34 -0.91
C PRO A 528 -22.63 -1.73 -1.75
N PRO A 529 -23.12 -0.82 -2.61
CA PRO A 529 -24.25 -1.10 -3.48
C PRO A 529 -23.89 -2.23 -4.46
N ALA A 530 -24.90 -3.01 -4.84
CA ALA A 530 -24.76 -3.98 -5.92
C ALA A 530 -24.48 -3.24 -7.23
N ALA A 531 -23.29 -3.49 -7.81
CA ALA A 531 -22.90 -2.87 -9.06
C ALA A 531 -22.71 -3.92 -10.16
N PRO A 532 -22.95 -3.57 -11.43
CA PRO A 532 -22.73 -4.48 -12.56
C PRO A 532 -21.25 -4.89 -12.68
N ASP A 533 -20.99 -5.98 -13.38
CA ASP A 533 -19.63 -6.47 -13.63
C ASP A 533 -18.79 -5.56 -14.53
N THR A 534 -19.43 -4.59 -15.17
CA THR A 534 -18.82 -3.55 -16.01
C THR A 534 -18.62 -2.25 -15.21
N GLY A 535 -17.55 -1.52 -15.45
CA GLY A 535 -17.25 -0.23 -14.83
C GLY A 535 -15.99 -0.23 -13.97
N VAL A 536 -16.01 0.57 -12.91
CA VAL A 536 -14.84 0.77 -12.04
C VAL A 536 -14.74 -0.32 -10.98
N LEU A 537 -13.62 -1.03 -10.97
CA LEU A 537 -13.26 -1.97 -9.91
C LEU A 537 -12.22 -1.36 -8.98
N LEU A 538 -12.53 -1.26 -7.70
CA LEU A 538 -11.65 -0.78 -6.65
C LEU A 538 -11.08 -1.98 -5.86
N SER A 539 -9.76 -2.09 -5.75
CA SER A 539 -9.12 -3.20 -5.03
C SER A 539 -7.79 -2.79 -4.42
N THR A 540 -7.47 -3.30 -3.25
CA THR A 540 -6.09 -3.24 -2.78
C THR A 540 -5.20 -4.11 -3.67
N VAL A 541 -3.90 -3.77 -3.78
CA VAL A 541 -2.93 -4.61 -4.48
C VAL A 541 -2.94 -6.04 -3.93
N HIS A 542 -3.06 -6.20 -2.61
CA HIS A 542 -3.14 -7.51 -1.96
C HIS A 542 -4.36 -8.33 -2.40
N SER A 543 -5.53 -7.70 -2.49
CA SER A 543 -6.77 -8.37 -2.90
C SER A 543 -6.84 -8.63 -4.41
N SER A 544 -5.98 -7.98 -5.20
CA SER A 544 -5.85 -8.19 -6.64
C SER A 544 -4.89 -9.33 -7.00
N LYS A 545 -4.16 -9.87 -6.01
CA LYS A 545 -3.23 -10.99 -6.25
C LYS A 545 -3.98 -12.19 -6.83
N GLY A 546 -3.39 -12.82 -7.85
CA GLY A 546 -4.01 -13.91 -8.61
C GLY A 546 -4.97 -13.45 -9.72
N LEU A 547 -5.38 -12.19 -9.74
CA LEU A 547 -6.29 -11.63 -10.74
C LEU A 547 -5.53 -10.88 -11.83
N GLU A 548 -6.27 -10.49 -12.88
CA GLU A 548 -5.73 -9.76 -14.02
C GLU A 548 -6.80 -8.88 -14.64
N TYR A 549 -6.41 -7.73 -15.18
CA TYR A 549 -7.30 -6.70 -15.71
C TYR A 549 -6.72 -6.13 -17.00
N ASP A 550 -7.57 -5.74 -17.93
CA ASP A 550 -7.11 -5.17 -19.19
C ASP A 550 -6.45 -3.82 -18.97
N THR A 551 -7.07 -2.96 -18.15
CA THR A 551 -6.52 -1.66 -17.76
C THR A 551 -6.39 -1.54 -16.24
N VAL A 552 -5.20 -1.17 -15.76
CA VAL A 552 -4.89 -0.94 -14.36
C VAL A 552 -4.44 0.50 -14.14
N TYR A 553 -5.06 1.17 -13.17
CA TYR A 553 -4.62 2.43 -12.59
C TYR A 553 -4.07 2.17 -11.20
N LEU A 554 -2.83 2.55 -10.95
CA LEU A 554 -2.21 2.42 -9.62
C LEU A 554 -2.21 3.77 -8.92
N LEU A 555 -3.06 3.86 -7.89
CA LEU A 555 -3.31 5.06 -7.10
C LEU A 555 -2.24 5.24 -6.02
N ASP A 556 -1.91 6.49 -5.70
CA ASP A 556 -1.04 6.88 -4.59
C ASP A 556 0.37 6.23 -4.64
N VAL A 557 1.02 6.27 -5.80
CA VAL A 557 2.45 5.93 -5.89
C VAL A 557 3.26 7.14 -5.39
N LEU A 558 3.31 7.28 -4.06
CA LEU A 558 3.87 8.44 -3.34
C LEU A 558 4.78 7.94 -2.20
N ASP A 559 5.92 8.61 -1.97
CA ASP A 559 6.77 8.32 -0.81
C ASP A 559 5.95 8.48 0.49
N GLY A 560 6.06 7.49 1.39
CA GLY A 560 5.25 7.35 2.62
C GLY A 560 3.91 6.65 2.43
N ILE A 561 3.52 6.23 1.18
CA ILE A 561 2.36 5.39 0.88
C ILE A 561 2.79 4.16 0.09
N LEU A 562 3.41 4.35 -1.08
CA LEU A 562 3.99 3.31 -1.91
C LEU A 562 5.27 3.84 -2.59
N PRO A 563 6.44 3.61 -2.01
CA PRO A 563 6.70 2.82 -0.80
C PRO A 563 6.33 3.55 0.50
N ALA A 564 5.92 2.76 1.53
CA ALA A 564 5.74 3.26 2.89
C ALA A 564 7.08 3.36 3.65
N ALA A 565 8.06 2.51 3.31
CA ALA A 565 9.37 2.44 3.93
C ALA A 565 10.36 3.43 3.28
N ASP A 566 11.26 4.03 4.07
CA ASP A 566 12.33 4.89 3.56
C ASP A 566 13.57 4.02 3.20
N PRO A 567 14.03 4.03 1.94
CA PRO A 567 15.20 3.26 1.52
C PRO A 567 16.52 3.69 2.19
N LYS A 568 16.56 4.87 2.82
CA LYS A 568 17.75 5.39 3.50
C LYS A 568 17.93 4.84 4.90
N GLU A 569 16.84 4.35 5.52
CA GLU A 569 16.91 3.78 6.86
C GLU A 569 17.31 2.30 6.77
N PRO A 570 18.42 1.89 7.44
CA PRO A 570 18.87 0.50 7.39
C PRO A 570 17.84 -0.51 7.89
N GLU A 571 17.02 -0.12 8.86
CA GLU A 571 15.97 -0.95 9.46
C GLU A 571 14.83 -1.20 8.49
N ASP A 572 14.59 -0.29 7.55
CA ASP A 572 13.52 -0.35 6.55
C ASP A 572 13.90 -1.14 5.28
N GLN A 573 15.14 -1.56 5.11
CA GLN A 573 15.62 -2.20 3.87
C GLN A 573 14.79 -3.44 3.48
N ARG A 574 14.46 -4.29 4.46
CA ARG A 574 13.65 -5.49 4.22
C ARG A 574 12.21 -5.12 3.85
N LEU A 575 11.66 -4.13 4.54
CA LEU A 575 10.30 -3.62 4.27
C LEU A 575 10.26 -2.94 2.90
N TYR A 576 11.29 -2.19 2.53
CA TYR A 576 11.40 -1.55 1.21
C TYR A 576 11.44 -2.57 0.07
N GLN A 577 12.12 -3.72 0.26
CA GLN A 577 12.08 -4.82 -0.71
C GLN A 577 10.69 -5.46 -0.81
N GLU A 578 9.94 -5.55 0.30
CA GLU A 578 8.55 -6.03 0.29
C GLU A 578 7.63 -5.04 -0.44
N GLU A 579 7.75 -3.74 -0.18
CA GLU A 579 7.00 -2.70 -0.90
C GLU A 579 7.30 -2.74 -2.41
N ARG A 580 8.55 -3.05 -2.81
CA ARG A 580 8.92 -3.26 -4.21
C ARG A 580 8.20 -4.48 -4.82
N ARG A 581 8.04 -5.57 -4.07
CA ARG A 581 7.24 -6.71 -4.50
C ARG A 581 5.76 -6.34 -4.64
N ILE A 582 5.22 -5.54 -3.74
CA ILE A 582 3.83 -5.04 -3.82
C ILE A 582 3.63 -4.23 -5.10
N PHE A 583 4.54 -3.32 -5.41
CA PHE A 583 4.49 -2.53 -6.64
C PHE A 583 4.63 -3.40 -7.89
N TYR A 584 5.55 -4.36 -7.88
CA TYR A 584 5.73 -5.35 -8.94
C TYR A 584 4.46 -6.19 -9.18
N VAL A 585 3.84 -6.67 -8.09
CA VAL A 585 2.56 -7.41 -8.19
C VAL A 585 1.48 -6.52 -8.80
N ALA A 586 1.38 -5.25 -8.40
CA ALA A 586 0.42 -4.31 -8.98
C ALA A 586 0.62 -4.13 -10.49
N MET A 587 1.87 -3.89 -10.94
CA MET A 587 2.19 -3.75 -12.36
C MET A 587 1.81 -4.99 -13.17
N THR A 588 2.11 -6.18 -12.64
CA THR A 588 1.85 -7.47 -13.33
C THR A 588 0.38 -7.90 -13.30
N ARG A 589 -0.54 -7.08 -12.75
CA ARG A 589 -1.99 -7.31 -12.88
C ARG A 589 -2.53 -6.80 -14.21
N ALA A 590 -1.84 -5.83 -14.83
CA ALA A 590 -2.24 -5.25 -16.11
C ALA A 590 -1.94 -6.20 -17.29
N LYS A 591 -2.91 -6.30 -18.23
CA LYS A 591 -2.72 -7.00 -19.51
C LYS A 591 -2.22 -6.04 -20.59
N ASP A 592 -2.97 -4.96 -20.83
CA ASP A 592 -2.80 -4.07 -21.98
C ASP A 592 -2.32 -2.68 -21.57
N HIS A 593 -2.88 -2.07 -20.55
CA HIS A 593 -2.58 -0.71 -20.11
C HIS A 593 -2.29 -0.65 -18.62
N LEU A 594 -1.19 0.01 -18.27
CA LEU A 594 -0.81 0.30 -16.88
C LEU A 594 -0.62 1.80 -16.73
N PHE A 595 -1.42 2.45 -15.88
CA PHE A 595 -1.29 3.86 -15.53
C PHE A 595 -0.72 3.99 -14.13
N LEU A 596 0.39 4.72 -14.00
CA LEU A 596 1.04 5.04 -12.74
C LEU A 596 0.89 6.53 -12.48
N PHE A 597 0.45 6.92 -11.28
CA PHE A 597 0.36 8.33 -10.92
C PHE A 597 1.66 8.82 -10.26
N SER A 598 2.12 9.99 -10.67
CA SER A 598 3.20 10.75 -10.04
C SER A 598 2.68 12.14 -9.71
N CYS A 599 2.75 12.56 -8.43
CA CYS A 599 2.35 13.88 -7.99
C CYS A 599 3.59 14.80 -7.88
N LEU A 600 3.45 16.04 -8.35
CA LEU A 600 4.56 17.01 -8.37
C LEU A 600 4.99 17.44 -6.96
N ASP A 601 4.06 17.43 -6.01
CA ASP A 601 4.29 17.81 -4.62
C ASP A 601 4.98 16.71 -3.80
N ARG A 602 4.81 15.43 -4.20
CA ARG A 602 5.39 14.27 -3.49
C ARG A 602 5.63 13.09 -4.44
N GLU A 603 6.76 13.10 -5.13
CA GLU A 603 7.11 12.04 -6.07
C GLU A 603 7.68 10.80 -5.36
N SER A 604 7.22 9.62 -5.77
CA SER A 604 7.70 8.34 -5.26
C SER A 604 9.14 8.02 -5.70
N SER A 605 9.93 7.48 -4.75
CA SER A 605 11.23 6.89 -5.05
C SER A 605 11.13 5.78 -6.10
N PHE A 606 10.02 5.03 -6.13
CA PHE A 606 9.77 4.00 -7.15
C PHE A 606 9.60 4.58 -8.55
N ILE A 607 8.89 5.71 -8.69
CA ILE A 607 8.78 6.39 -9.98
C ILE A 607 10.14 6.91 -10.42
N ARG A 608 10.91 7.55 -9.52
CA ARG A 608 12.28 8.01 -9.83
C ARG A 608 13.22 6.88 -10.27
N GLU A 609 13.07 5.69 -9.70
CA GLU A 609 13.84 4.51 -10.09
C GLU A 609 13.44 4.02 -11.48
N LEU A 610 12.14 3.99 -11.79
CA LEU A 610 11.65 3.57 -13.11
C LEU A 610 12.14 4.53 -14.22
N GLN A 611 12.12 5.83 -13.95
CA GLN A 611 12.55 6.85 -14.94
C GLN A 611 14.04 6.78 -15.29
N LYS A 612 14.89 6.24 -14.41
CA LYS A 612 16.34 6.15 -14.65
C LYS A 612 16.73 5.10 -15.68
N ASP A 613 16.00 3.99 -15.75
CA ASP A 613 16.43 2.80 -16.49
C ASP A 613 15.60 2.49 -17.73
N LEU A 614 14.41 3.02 -17.79
CA LEU A 614 13.55 2.86 -18.94
C LEU A 614 13.34 4.23 -19.57
N PRO A 615 13.39 4.33 -20.90
CA PRO A 615 12.56 5.26 -21.59
C PRO A 615 11.11 4.80 -21.29
N VAL A 616 10.60 5.09 -20.08
CA VAL A 616 9.17 5.34 -19.97
C VAL A 616 8.99 6.32 -21.10
N GLU A 617 8.26 5.93 -22.17
CA GLU A 617 7.74 6.91 -23.09
C GLU A 617 6.86 7.83 -22.24
N ILE A 618 7.51 8.71 -21.49
CA ILE A 618 7.03 10.04 -21.27
C ILE A 618 6.92 10.46 -22.70
N SER A 619 5.71 10.34 -23.30
CA SER A 619 5.50 10.89 -24.62
C SER A 619 5.81 12.35 -24.38
N GLU A 620 7.04 12.64 -24.60
CA GLU A 620 7.52 13.98 -24.71
C GLU A 620 6.55 14.60 -25.68
N ALA A 621 5.94 15.69 -25.29
CA ALA A 621 5.35 16.61 -26.23
C ALA A 621 6.38 17.03 -27.30
N ASP A 622 7.53 16.41 -27.32
CA ASP A 622 8.71 16.67 -28.09
C ASP A 622 8.58 16.46 -29.60
N ASP A 623 7.70 15.57 -30.03
CA ASP A 623 7.57 15.34 -31.48
C ASP A 623 6.71 16.39 -32.21
N VAL A 624 5.96 17.22 -31.51
CA VAL A 624 5.11 18.24 -32.14
C VAL A 624 5.70 19.64 -32.06
N PHE A 625 6.56 19.94 -31.09
CA PHE A 625 7.00 21.32 -30.81
C PHE A 625 8.51 21.53 -30.72
N GLY A 626 9.36 20.72 -31.32
CA GLY A 626 10.80 20.95 -31.42
C GLY A 626 11.37 21.83 -30.29
N SER A 627 11.87 21.22 -29.21
CA SER A 627 12.74 21.88 -28.20
C SER A 627 12.14 22.76 -27.10
N VAL A 628 10.84 22.68 -26.75
CA VAL A 628 10.32 23.40 -25.57
C VAL A 628 9.79 22.39 -24.56
N GLU A 629 10.59 22.07 -23.54
CA GLU A 629 10.19 21.35 -22.34
C GLU A 629 9.17 22.19 -21.56
N ILE A 630 7.89 22.12 -21.93
CA ILE A 630 6.82 22.74 -21.15
C ILE A 630 6.09 21.62 -20.42
N ASP A 631 6.28 21.52 -19.11
CA ASP A 631 5.37 20.79 -18.26
C ASP A 631 4.23 21.72 -17.84
N PRO A 632 3.03 21.59 -18.41
CA PRO A 632 1.90 22.44 -18.07
C PRO A 632 1.21 22.05 -16.78
N CYS A 633 1.54 20.90 -16.18
CA CYS A 633 0.88 20.37 -14.99
C CYS A 633 0.95 21.36 -13.81
N GLY A 634 -0.18 21.58 -13.14
CA GLY A 634 -0.32 22.52 -12.02
C GLY A 634 -0.42 23.99 -12.43
N LYS A 635 -0.39 24.32 -13.72
CA LYS A 635 -0.37 25.73 -14.19
C LYS A 635 -1.73 26.24 -14.61
N PRO A 636 -1.99 27.54 -14.47
CA PRO A 636 -3.23 28.15 -14.95
C PRO A 636 -3.29 28.12 -16.49
N TYR A 637 -4.48 27.89 -16.98
CA TYR A 637 -4.82 27.87 -18.39
C TYR A 637 -6.00 28.79 -18.68
N HIS A 638 -6.01 29.46 -19.82
CA HIS A 638 -7.13 30.32 -20.22
C HIS A 638 -7.72 29.85 -21.55
N HIS A 639 -8.99 29.44 -21.52
CA HIS A 639 -9.73 29.04 -22.69
C HIS A 639 -10.58 30.22 -23.20
N ALA A 640 -10.55 30.48 -24.51
CA ALA A 640 -11.22 31.65 -25.11
C ALA A 640 -12.73 31.71 -24.84
N ARG A 641 -13.44 30.55 -24.73
CA ARG A 641 -14.88 30.48 -24.47
C ARG A 641 -15.24 30.09 -23.03
N LYS A 642 -14.39 29.25 -22.37
CA LYS A 642 -14.66 28.70 -21.03
C LYS A 642 -13.98 29.48 -19.90
N GLY A 643 -13.13 30.45 -20.24
CA GLY A 643 -12.43 31.29 -19.28
C GLY A 643 -11.25 30.61 -18.61
N ARG A 644 -10.98 30.96 -17.35
CA ARG A 644 -9.82 30.49 -16.60
C ARG A 644 -10.00 29.05 -16.15
N GLY A 645 -8.96 28.24 -16.27
CA GLY A 645 -8.87 26.88 -15.78
C GLY A 645 -7.48 26.57 -15.23
N THR A 646 -7.32 25.38 -14.67
CA THR A 646 -6.04 24.85 -14.16
C THR A 646 -5.75 23.49 -14.79
N VAL A 647 -4.53 23.25 -15.21
CA VAL A 647 -4.09 21.95 -15.70
C VAL A 647 -3.85 21.03 -14.50
N LEU A 648 -4.73 20.06 -14.30
CA LEU A 648 -4.66 19.16 -13.14
C LEU A 648 -3.62 18.06 -13.33
N ALA A 649 -3.61 17.41 -14.51
CA ALA A 649 -2.73 16.30 -14.78
C ALA A 649 -2.44 16.16 -16.26
N CYS A 650 -1.31 15.55 -16.60
CA CYS A 650 -0.85 15.32 -17.97
C CYS A 650 -0.40 13.87 -18.16
N CYS A 651 -0.71 13.30 -19.32
CA CYS A 651 -0.26 11.99 -19.75
C CYS A 651 -0.22 11.91 -21.27
N GLN A 652 0.90 11.50 -21.84
CA GLN A 652 1.08 11.29 -23.29
C GLN A 652 0.60 12.48 -24.14
N GLY A 653 1.03 13.69 -23.83
CA GLY A 653 0.65 14.90 -24.57
C GLY A 653 -0.82 15.31 -24.43
N ARG A 654 -1.60 14.68 -23.52
CA ARG A 654 -2.95 15.07 -23.14
C ARG A 654 -2.95 15.66 -21.74
N CYS A 655 -3.68 16.76 -21.55
CA CYS A 655 -3.78 17.47 -20.30
C CYS A 655 -5.24 17.53 -19.84
N LEU A 656 -5.51 17.14 -18.61
CA LEU A 656 -6.80 17.32 -17.96
C LEU A 656 -6.86 18.74 -17.40
N VAL A 657 -7.81 19.53 -17.89
CA VAL A 657 -8.02 20.91 -17.47
C VAL A 657 -9.35 21.02 -16.74
N GLU A 658 -9.34 21.63 -15.55
CA GLU A 658 -10.54 22.00 -14.80
C GLU A 658 -10.78 23.49 -14.97
N TYR A 659 -12.00 23.90 -15.32
CA TYR A 659 -12.45 25.28 -15.46
C TYR A 659 -13.16 25.77 -14.19
N SER A 660 -13.29 27.09 -14.04
CA SER A 660 -13.86 27.75 -12.85
C SER A 660 -15.26 27.29 -12.45
N GLY A 661 -15.97 26.55 -13.32
CA GLY A 661 -17.28 25.95 -13.03
C GLY A 661 -17.25 24.48 -12.64
N GLY A 662 -16.04 23.89 -12.41
CA GLY A 662 -15.88 22.46 -12.10
C GLY A 662 -16.00 21.54 -13.33
N GLU A 663 -16.16 22.12 -14.53
CA GLU A 663 -16.13 21.36 -15.78
C GLU A 663 -14.70 20.90 -16.08
N MET A 664 -14.51 19.60 -16.34
CA MET A 664 -13.23 19.03 -16.74
C MET A 664 -13.21 18.68 -18.22
N GLN A 665 -12.08 18.94 -18.88
CA GLN A 665 -11.87 18.59 -20.27
C GLN A 665 -10.45 18.05 -20.49
N LEU A 666 -10.35 16.92 -21.21
CA LEU A 666 -9.07 16.39 -21.67
C LEU A 666 -8.74 17.02 -23.01
N LEU A 667 -7.62 17.74 -23.08
CA LEU A 667 -7.13 18.44 -24.27
C LEU A 667 -5.75 17.89 -24.64
N THR A 668 -5.47 17.78 -25.94
CA THR A 668 -4.08 17.60 -26.40
C THR A 668 -3.31 18.91 -26.22
N VAL A 669 -2.00 18.80 -26.03
CA VAL A 669 -1.13 20.00 -25.97
C VAL A 669 -1.29 20.82 -27.26
N GLY A 670 -1.43 20.17 -28.44
CA GLY A 670 -1.73 20.81 -29.71
C GLY A 670 -3.00 21.65 -29.68
N GLU A 671 -4.14 21.09 -29.19
CA GLU A 671 -5.40 21.83 -29.05
C GLU A 671 -5.29 23.01 -28.10
N MET A 672 -4.45 22.92 -27.08
CA MET A 672 -4.20 24.03 -26.16
C MET A 672 -3.45 25.17 -26.87
N TYR A 673 -2.62 24.89 -27.87
CA TYR A 673 -1.89 25.89 -28.67
C TYR A 673 -2.69 26.42 -29.83
N ASP A 674 -3.29 25.58 -30.66
CA ASP A 674 -3.92 25.98 -31.95
C ASP A 674 -5.12 26.91 -31.76
N GLN A 675 -5.78 26.87 -30.62
CA GLN A 675 -6.94 27.74 -30.37
C GLN A 675 -6.56 29.06 -29.71
N ARG A 676 -5.28 29.51 -29.77
CA ARG A 676 -4.76 30.65 -28.99
C ARG A 676 -5.17 30.63 -27.53
N ARG A 677 -5.34 29.46 -27.01
CA ARG A 677 -5.67 29.16 -25.62
C ARG A 677 -4.36 29.25 -24.87
N LEU A 678 -3.96 30.44 -24.56
CA LEU A 678 -2.69 30.77 -23.94
C LEU A 678 -2.55 30.04 -22.61
N LEU A 679 -1.68 29.03 -22.58
CA LEU A 679 -0.77 28.97 -21.44
C LEU A 679 -0.13 30.35 -21.40
N GLN A 680 -0.37 31.14 -20.32
CA GLN A 680 0.38 32.38 -20.15
C GLN A 680 1.84 32.04 -20.41
N ARG A 681 2.47 32.76 -21.34
CA ARG A 681 3.89 32.53 -21.69
C ARG A 681 4.64 32.35 -20.38
N LEU A 682 5.11 31.15 -20.13
CA LEU A 682 6.18 30.99 -19.18
C LEU A 682 7.32 31.85 -19.71
N PRO A 683 8.02 32.60 -18.86
CA PRO A 683 9.19 33.32 -19.33
C PRO A 683 10.04 32.30 -20.06
N GLU A 684 10.28 32.57 -21.34
CA GLU A 684 11.19 31.76 -22.17
C GLU A 684 12.46 31.56 -21.36
N LYS A 685 12.78 30.31 -21.01
CA LYS A 685 14.15 30.02 -20.61
C LYS A 685 14.99 30.46 -21.83
N PRO A 686 15.92 31.39 -21.66
CA PRO A 686 16.73 31.85 -22.81
C PRO A 686 17.33 30.60 -23.46
N ALA A 687 17.11 30.46 -24.75
CA ALA A 687 17.67 29.39 -25.53
C ALA A 687 19.17 29.30 -25.23
N VAL A 688 19.61 28.20 -24.67
CA VAL A 688 21.03 27.90 -24.51
C VAL A 688 21.53 27.66 -25.93
N ARG A 689 22.00 28.73 -26.58
CA ARG A 689 22.81 28.61 -27.77
C ARG A 689 24.02 27.74 -27.40
N LYS A 690 24.08 26.55 -27.93
CA LYS A 690 25.31 25.75 -28.02
C LYS A 690 26.22 26.45 -29.02
N GLU A 691 26.81 27.59 -28.66
CA GLU A 691 28.03 28.10 -29.28
C GLU A 691 29.12 28.03 -28.23
N GLY A 692 30.13 27.24 -28.55
CA GLY A 692 31.32 27.05 -27.73
C GLY A 692 32.14 28.33 -27.62
N VAL A 693 31.73 29.23 -26.70
CA VAL A 693 32.60 30.30 -26.19
C VAL A 693 32.59 30.13 -24.67
N SER A 694 33.81 29.97 -24.11
CA SER A 694 33.96 29.78 -22.67
C SER A 694 33.29 30.91 -21.92
N ALA A 695 32.25 30.57 -21.14
CA ALA A 695 31.47 31.52 -20.32
C ALA A 695 32.31 32.33 -19.30
N ALA A 696 33.55 31.94 -19.07
CA ALA A 696 34.47 32.61 -18.16
C ALA A 696 34.90 34.04 -18.63
N GLY A 697 34.93 34.31 -19.91
CA GLY A 697 35.32 35.64 -20.45
C GLY A 697 34.19 36.68 -20.48
N ALA A 698 32.94 36.26 -20.51
CA ALA A 698 31.80 37.16 -20.70
C ALA A 698 31.27 37.76 -19.37
N ILE A 699 31.64 37.22 -18.21
CA ILE A 699 31.12 37.61 -16.90
C ILE A 699 32.13 38.49 -16.15
N ALA A 700 33.42 38.27 -16.32
CA ALA A 700 34.45 39.09 -15.68
C ALA A 700 34.41 40.54 -16.17
N GLY A 701 34.44 41.48 -15.24
CA GLY A 701 34.39 42.92 -15.56
C GLY A 701 32.99 43.55 -15.44
N ARG A 702 31.91 42.78 -15.30
CA ARG A 702 30.53 43.31 -15.11
C ARG A 702 30.35 43.90 -13.72
N SER A 703 29.56 44.97 -13.68
CA SER A 703 29.10 45.59 -12.42
C SER A 703 27.88 44.89 -11.89
N VAL A 704 27.87 44.66 -10.57
CA VAL A 704 26.79 43.99 -9.87
C VAL A 704 26.48 44.74 -8.57
N VAL A 705 25.27 44.59 -8.08
CA VAL A 705 24.85 45.14 -6.79
C VAL A 705 24.45 43.98 -5.85
N HIS A 706 25.12 43.91 -4.71
CA HIS A 706 24.79 42.95 -3.67
C HIS A 706 23.96 43.63 -2.57
N THR A 707 22.91 42.99 -2.07
CA THR A 707 21.97 43.58 -1.09
C THR A 707 22.63 44.05 0.20
N VAL A 708 23.72 43.41 0.64
CA VAL A 708 24.46 43.76 1.88
C VAL A 708 25.72 44.55 1.60
N PHE A 709 26.45 44.25 0.52
CA PHE A 709 27.79 44.83 0.23
C PHE A 709 27.75 46.00 -0.77
N GLY A 710 26.56 46.30 -1.33
CA GLY A 710 26.36 47.38 -2.27
C GLY A 710 26.96 47.10 -3.68
N PRO A 711 27.30 48.13 -4.47
CA PRO A 711 27.85 47.95 -5.79
C PRO A 711 29.25 47.33 -5.77
N GLY A 712 29.53 46.43 -6.68
CA GLY A 712 30.80 45.72 -6.84
C GLY A 712 31.06 45.33 -8.28
N ARG A 713 32.29 44.90 -8.60
CA ARG A 713 32.68 44.47 -9.94
C ARG A 713 33.21 43.04 -9.91
N ILE A 714 32.76 42.22 -10.84
CA ILE A 714 33.21 40.84 -10.97
C ILE A 714 34.69 40.84 -11.45
N THR A 715 35.57 40.27 -10.61
CA THR A 715 37.02 40.19 -10.95
C THR A 715 37.40 38.82 -11.51
N ALA A 716 36.69 37.75 -11.13
CA ALA A 716 36.92 36.40 -11.65
C ALA A 716 35.64 35.58 -11.59
N TYR A 717 35.52 34.61 -12.50
CA TYR A 717 34.46 33.60 -12.51
C TYR A 717 35.07 32.21 -12.78
N LYS A 718 34.79 31.28 -11.89
CA LYS A 718 35.13 29.87 -12.06
C LYS A 718 33.90 29.07 -11.59
N ASP A 719 33.15 28.57 -12.56
CA ASP A 719 31.89 27.89 -12.33
C ASP A 719 31.94 26.90 -11.15
N PRO A 720 31.06 26.98 -10.14
CA PRO A 720 29.90 27.91 -10.01
C PRO A 720 30.24 29.20 -9.23
N VAL A 721 31.50 29.49 -8.90
CA VAL A 721 31.91 30.56 -7.97
C VAL A 721 32.30 31.83 -8.75
N VAL A 722 31.70 32.96 -8.32
CA VAL A 722 32.09 34.32 -8.80
C VAL A 722 32.87 35.06 -7.69
N THR A 723 33.95 35.72 -8.05
CA THR A 723 34.68 36.63 -7.18
C THR A 723 34.30 38.05 -7.50
N ILE A 724 33.83 38.80 -6.54
CA ILE A 724 33.38 40.19 -6.70
C ILE A 724 34.19 41.09 -5.74
N ARG A 725 34.75 42.18 -6.29
CA ARG A 725 35.42 43.20 -5.51
C ARG A 725 34.47 44.34 -5.22
N PHE A 726 34.25 44.61 -3.94
CA PHE A 726 33.45 45.70 -3.43
C PHE A 726 34.34 46.84 -2.90
N PRO A 727 34.03 48.11 -3.18
CA PRO A 727 34.88 49.23 -2.80
C PRO A 727 35.16 49.34 -1.29
N LYS A 728 34.19 48.95 -0.46
CA LYS A 728 34.27 49.08 1.02
C LYS A 728 34.56 47.76 1.75
N SER A 729 34.41 46.62 1.09
CA SER A 729 34.42 45.28 1.74
C SER A 729 35.43 44.29 1.17
N GLY A 730 36.25 44.73 0.17
CA GLY A 730 37.23 43.90 -0.50
C GLY A 730 36.64 42.82 -1.41
N GLU A 731 37.39 41.77 -1.67
CA GLU A 731 36.94 40.65 -2.51
C GLU A 731 36.12 39.63 -1.69
N LYS A 732 35.02 39.19 -2.32
CA LYS A 732 34.12 38.18 -1.74
C LYS A 732 33.77 37.12 -2.81
N HIS A 733 33.56 35.90 -2.38
CA HIS A 733 33.21 34.78 -3.25
C HIS A 733 31.77 34.37 -3.04
N PHE A 734 31.03 34.16 -4.13
CA PHE A 734 29.63 33.78 -4.12
C PHE A 734 29.38 32.65 -5.12
N ILE A 735 28.39 31.80 -4.85
CA ILE A 735 27.83 30.92 -5.87
C ILE A 735 26.88 31.77 -6.73
N LEU A 736 27.24 32.07 -7.96
CA LEU A 736 26.56 33.06 -8.80
C LEU A 736 25.07 32.74 -8.99
N SER A 737 24.75 31.55 -9.42
CA SER A 737 23.40 31.10 -9.66
C SER A 737 22.49 31.17 -8.38
N GLU A 738 23.04 30.76 -7.25
CA GLU A 738 22.32 30.76 -5.98
C GLU A 738 22.09 32.19 -5.45
N SER A 739 23.10 33.04 -5.59
CA SER A 739 23.01 34.44 -5.10
C SER A 739 22.05 35.27 -5.94
N ILE A 740 21.95 35.03 -7.25
CA ILE A 740 20.96 35.68 -8.14
C ILE A 740 19.56 35.13 -7.82
N LYS A 741 19.39 33.79 -7.67
CA LYS A 741 18.12 33.15 -7.36
C LYS A 741 17.53 33.60 -6.02
N ARG A 742 18.38 33.86 -5.02
CA ARG A 742 17.98 34.42 -3.71
C ARG A 742 17.80 35.93 -3.71
N GLY A 743 17.98 36.61 -4.84
CA GLY A 743 17.89 38.07 -4.94
C GLY A 743 18.98 38.82 -4.17
N LEU A 744 20.06 38.13 -3.76
CA LEU A 744 21.17 38.75 -3.04
C LEU A 744 22.11 39.52 -3.98
N LEU A 745 22.15 39.14 -5.26
CA LEU A 745 23.00 39.71 -6.29
C LEU A 745 22.17 40.00 -7.55
N ARG A 746 22.36 41.23 -8.14
CA ARG A 746 21.75 41.60 -9.42
C ARG A 746 22.77 42.34 -10.29
N TYR A 747 22.66 42.23 -11.58
CA TYR A 747 23.47 43.04 -12.50
C TYR A 747 23.00 44.50 -12.52
N GLU A 748 23.90 45.44 -12.64
CA GLU A 748 23.59 46.89 -12.59
C GLU A 748 22.89 47.36 -13.88
N ASP A 749 23.08 46.67 -14.99
CA ASP A 749 22.50 46.91 -16.31
C ASP A 749 21.11 46.32 -16.52
N GLY A 750 20.47 45.80 -15.46
CA GLY A 750 19.11 45.26 -15.51
C GLY A 750 18.97 43.94 -16.26
N ALA A 751 20.04 43.33 -16.72
CA ALA A 751 20.04 42.01 -17.34
C ALA A 751 19.88 40.96 -16.25
N THR A 752 18.73 40.28 -16.22
CA THR A 752 18.54 39.05 -15.47
C THR A 752 19.31 37.94 -16.15
N GLY A 753 20.38 37.45 -15.52
CA GLY A 753 21.22 36.37 -16.02
C GLY A 753 20.55 35.01 -15.98
#